data_cfb97833d970a7b65f3dce57a39fb944
#
_entry.id   cfb97833d970a7b65f3dce57a39fb944
#
_cell.length_a   1.000
_cell.length_b   1.000
_cell.length_c   1.000
_cell.angle_alpha   90.00
_cell.angle_beta   90.00
_cell.angle_gamma   90.00
#
_symmetry.space_group_name_H-M   'P 1'
#
loop_
_entity.id
_entity.type
_entity.pdbx_description
1 polymer ?
#
loop_
_entity_poly.entity_id
_entity_poly.type
_entity_poly.pdbx_seq_one_letter_code
_entity_poly.pdbx_strand_id
1 'polypeptide(L)'
;MTSAAGGYRSYLESKFGQRVSFSHTERKLYGHDIAEIPSLIRPLVRNTTPDAVVQPQSEEELAQLAKWAMDNKVPLTPRGKATSGYGGAIPVKKGIVVDFYRMNKVIRIDPEGRTATVQAGVVWEKLDKELAKQGLTLRLYPSSYPSSTVGGWLAQGGAGIGSYEAGWFCSNVVSARAVLPDGSVKEFSGPELDLIAEAEGTTGLISQMTIRVQPLEKLEVVAISCPNAHDVQRFMQSIIDEKLPIWSILFINPRMAELRNKAPRQEHYGHYDEEKVTLPISYIIILTFRARDSQEVAGKLPKITEASHGERLSDEIAQHEWKNRFKLMVVKRLGPSLVPAEVVVPLKTFGDFMTDIERQVSQPLVKESVLIRDGKNGQPEVVVLGFIPSDQRRFSYNFVFPLSLIIAKVAEKYGGRPFSTGLYFSGKAKKVLGEEKVRKLREFKTKVDPKGILNPGKVIGNGLMSTAVNLAGSFTWLLQPMGNRVTAKIGERPSGPVRDIPADVAWYAYACSQCGYCVDECDQFYGRGWESQSPRGKWYWLREYMEGREEWNQAMVGTILVCTTCELCNLRCSASLPIEQSWMKLRGKLINEEKRMTIPPFEMMAAATLREGDIWAGYRKDRAAWFPKDLWEKHGPSHPSKTVYFAGCTASYVENDIGMATVRLLDAANVDFTYLAEKESCCAIPMLVCGKWDVFEATMRRNIKAV
;
A
#
# COMPACT_ATOMS: atom_id res chain seq x y z
N MET A 1 4.67 20.40 32.81
CA MET A 1 4.32 20.22 31.38
C MET A 1 2.85 19.84 31.14
N THR A 2 1.97 19.91 32.11
CA THR A 2 0.57 19.43 32.05
C THR A 2 -0.47 20.54 31.72
N SER A 3 -0.14 21.84 31.75
CA SER A 3 -1.12 22.90 31.44
C SER A 3 -1.23 23.30 29.96
N ALA A 4 -0.17 23.11 29.15
CA ALA A 4 -0.20 23.42 27.72
C ALA A 4 -0.97 22.36 26.93
N ALA A 5 -0.98 21.10 27.38
CA ALA A 5 -1.68 19.98 26.71
C ALA A 5 -3.21 20.11 26.77
N GLY A 6 -3.76 20.76 27.83
CA GLY A 6 -5.21 20.91 27.97
C GLY A 6 -5.83 21.91 26.99
N GLY A 7 -5.21 23.07 26.78
CA GLY A 7 -5.70 24.09 25.85
C GLY A 7 -5.56 23.68 24.37
N TYR A 8 -4.54 22.97 24.06
CA TYR A 8 -4.24 22.39 22.78
C TYR A 8 -5.32 21.36 22.34
N ARG A 9 -5.67 20.45 23.25
CA ARG A 9 -6.68 19.41 23.00
C ARG A 9 -8.06 20.02 22.81
N SER A 10 -8.47 20.92 23.70
CA SER A 10 -9.77 21.58 23.64
C SER A 10 -9.99 22.33 22.31
N TYR A 11 -8.97 23.05 21.83
CA TYR A 11 -9.04 23.72 20.54
C TYR A 11 -9.28 22.74 19.40
N LEU A 12 -8.48 21.67 19.31
CA LEU A 12 -8.60 20.69 18.21
C LEU A 12 -9.93 19.94 18.26
N GLU A 13 -10.39 19.52 19.45
CA GLU A 13 -11.69 18.87 19.62
C GLU A 13 -12.85 19.78 19.22
N SER A 14 -12.79 21.07 19.58
CA SER A 14 -13.85 22.03 19.21
C SER A 14 -13.92 22.32 17.71
N LYS A 15 -12.77 22.28 17.01
CA LYS A 15 -12.69 22.58 15.57
C LYS A 15 -12.92 21.36 14.68
N PHE A 16 -12.43 20.19 15.07
CA PHE A 16 -12.42 19.01 14.22
C PHE A 16 -13.35 17.88 14.70
N GLY A 17 -13.84 17.93 15.94
CA GLY A 17 -14.75 16.93 16.50
C GLY A 17 -14.20 15.51 16.34
N GLN A 18 -14.95 14.62 15.66
CA GLN A 18 -14.53 13.24 15.41
C GLN A 18 -13.37 13.11 14.39
N ARG A 19 -12.93 14.20 13.78
CA ARG A 19 -11.84 14.25 12.80
C ARG A 19 -10.49 14.59 13.46
N VAL A 20 -10.42 14.58 14.77
CA VAL A 20 -9.17 14.59 15.54
C VAL A 20 -9.07 13.37 16.41
N SER A 21 -7.89 12.79 16.50
CA SER A 21 -7.63 11.65 17.39
C SER A 21 -6.44 11.90 18.30
N PHE A 22 -6.67 11.68 19.59
CA PHE A 22 -5.65 11.62 20.65
C PHE A 22 -5.44 10.19 21.14
N SER A 23 -6.13 9.22 20.54
CA SER A 23 -5.97 7.80 20.87
C SER A 23 -4.51 7.37 20.69
N HIS A 24 -3.97 6.66 21.66
CA HIS A 24 -2.62 6.13 21.58
C HIS A 24 -2.43 5.26 20.34
N THR A 25 -3.41 4.41 20.04
CA THR A 25 -3.39 3.51 18.89
C THR A 25 -3.28 4.28 17.58
N GLU A 26 -4.17 5.27 17.34
CA GLU A 26 -4.11 6.05 16.10
C GLU A 26 -2.80 6.84 15.99
N ARG A 27 -2.40 7.54 17.02
CA ARG A 27 -1.15 8.30 17.01
C ARG A 27 0.06 7.42 16.69
N LYS A 28 0.09 6.19 17.20
CA LYS A 28 1.14 5.22 16.90
C LYS A 28 1.13 4.81 15.44
N LEU A 29 -0.05 4.52 14.88
CA LEU A 29 -0.23 4.11 13.48
C LEU A 29 0.11 5.25 12.49
N TYR A 30 -0.02 6.50 12.91
CA TYR A 30 0.35 7.65 12.09
C TYR A 30 1.81 8.10 12.26
N GLY A 31 2.57 7.43 13.12
CA GLY A 31 3.97 7.75 13.43
C GLY A 31 5.02 7.12 12.50
N HIS A 32 4.61 6.45 11.42
CA HIS A 32 5.52 5.74 10.51
C HIS A 32 5.13 5.88 9.03
N ASP A 33 6.03 5.48 8.14
CA ASP A 33 5.77 5.21 6.72
C ASP A 33 6.14 3.75 6.37
N ILE A 34 6.37 3.43 5.09
CA ILE A 34 6.72 2.05 4.69
C ILE A 34 8.16 1.65 4.99
N ALA A 35 9.03 2.59 5.40
CA ALA A 35 10.42 2.29 5.68
C ALA A 35 10.58 1.50 6.99
N GLU A 36 11.38 0.44 6.93
CA GLU A 36 11.76 -0.36 8.10
C GLU A 36 13.08 0.18 8.65
N ILE A 37 13.03 0.83 9.81
CA ILE A 37 14.22 1.44 10.43
C ILE A 37 15.02 0.36 11.16
N PRO A 38 16.33 0.16 10.84
CA PRO A 38 17.19 -0.75 11.55
C PRO A 38 17.26 -0.44 13.04
N SER A 39 17.34 -1.48 13.88
CA SER A 39 17.28 -1.33 15.35
C SER A 39 18.41 -0.46 15.92
N LEU A 40 19.60 -0.49 15.33
CA LEU A 40 20.75 0.32 15.78
C LEU A 40 20.56 1.83 15.53
N ILE A 41 19.83 2.22 14.49
CA ILE A 41 19.61 3.65 14.18
C ILE A 41 18.25 4.15 14.67
N ARG A 42 17.35 3.26 15.04
CA ARG A 42 16.01 3.60 15.57
C ARG A 42 16.06 4.58 16.77
N PRO A 43 17.01 4.48 17.73
CA PRO A 43 17.11 5.44 18.82
C PRO A 43 17.35 6.89 18.36
N LEU A 44 17.86 7.12 17.16
CA LEU A 44 18.07 8.47 16.59
C LEU A 44 16.75 9.11 16.14
N VAL A 45 15.72 8.28 15.90
CA VAL A 45 14.35 8.71 15.54
C VAL A 45 13.44 8.42 16.72
N ARG A 46 13.82 8.94 17.90
CA ARG A 46 13.08 8.68 19.14
C ARG A 46 11.71 9.33 19.09
N ASN A 47 10.71 8.52 19.45
CA ASN A 47 9.35 8.98 19.70
C ASN A 47 8.71 9.74 18.50
N THR A 48 8.46 9.00 17.43
CA THR A 48 7.74 9.48 16.25
C THR A 48 6.21 9.49 16.43
N THR A 49 5.71 9.17 17.64
CA THR A 49 4.29 9.22 17.93
C THR A 49 3.85 10.70 18.05
N PRO A 50 2.98 11.21 17.16
CA PRO A 50 2.52 12.59 17.21
C PRO A 50 1.68 12.86 18.47
N ASP A 51 1.47 14.13 18.81
CA ASP A 51 0.60 14.51 19.92
C ASP A 51 -0.89 14.37 19.55
N ALA A 52 -1.22 14.57 18.28
CA ALA A 52 -2.55 14.36 17.72
C ALA A 52 -2.49 14.03 16.21
N VAL A 53 -3.56 13.44 15.69
CA VAL A 53 -3.82 13.29 14.26
C VAL A 53 -5.07 14.09 13.92
N VAL A 54 -5.01 14.93 12.89
CA VAL A 54 -6.11 15.79 12.45
C VAL A 54 -6.42 15.55 10.98
N GLN A 55 -7.68 15.42 10.62
CA GLN A 55 -8.18 15.23 9.27
C GLN A 55 -8.98 16.45 8.79
N PRO A 56 -8.34 17.50 8.24
CA PRO A 56 -9.06 18.63 7.66
C PRO A 56 -9.85 18.15 6.41
N GLN A 57 -10.98 18.80 6.15
CA GLN A 57 -11.82 18.48 4.99
C GLN A 57 -11.91 19.63 3.99
N SER A 58 -11.36 20.80 4.32
CA SER A 58 -11.31 21.96 3.45
C SER A 58 -9.99 22.73 3.58
N GLU A 59 -9.73 23.59 2.60
CA GLU A 59 -8.57 24.48 2.60
C GLU A 59 -8.65 25.51 3.74
N GLU A 60 -9.85 25.96 4.09
CA GLU A 60 -10.09 26.91 5.18
C GLU A 60 -9.76 26.28 6.54
N GLU A 61 -10.17 25.04 6.77
CA GLU A 61 -9.80 24.31 7.99
C GLU A 61 -8.29 24.09 8.09
N LEU A 62 -7.66 23.74 6.96
CA LEU A 62 -6.21 23.57 6.87
C LEU A 62 -5.48 24.88 7.17
N ALA A 63 -5.98 26.02 6.64
CA ALA A 63 -5.44 27.36 6.89
C ALA A 63 -5.56 27.77 8.37
N GLN A 64 -6.72 27.53 8.98
CA GLN A 64 -6.93 27.79 10.41
C GLN A 64 -5.99 26.94 11.29
N LEU A 65 -5.81 25.64 10.94
CA LEU A 65 -4.88 24.77 11.66
C LEU A 65 -3.44 25.25 11.52
N ALA A 66 -3.00 25.62 10.31
CA ALA A 66 -1.64 26.10 10.06
C ALA A 66 -1.34 27.37 10.84
N LYS A 67 -2.25 28.37 10.80
CA LYS A 67 -2.12 29.61 11.55
C LYS A 67 -2.04 29.34 13.06
N TRP A 68 -2.97 28.54 13.59
CA TRP A 68 -2.97 28.18 15.01
C TRP A 68 -1.67 27.48 15.42
N ALA A 69 -1.19 26.54 14.61
CA ALA A 69 0.06 25.82 14.85
C ALA A 69 1.28 26.77 14.82
N MET A 70 1.29 27.74 13.90
CA MET A 70 2.31 28.77 13.83
C MET A 70 2.33 29.64 15.09
N ASP A 71 1.16 30.08 15.52
CA ASP A 71 1.03 30.95 16.73
C ASP A 71 1.51 30.20 17.98
N ASN A 72 1.20 28.90 18.10
CA ASN A 72 1.53 28.06 19.24
C ASN A 72 2.85 27.29 19.11
N LYS A 73 3.61 27.45 18.01
CA LYS A 73 4.87 26.73 17.70
C LYS A 73 4.72 25.21 17.71
N VAL A 74 3.60 24.71 17.18
CA VAL A 74 3.30 23.28 17.11
C VAL A 74 3.75 22.72 15.75
N PRO A 75 4.61 21.69 15.70
CA PRO A 75 5.01 21.07 14.43
C PRO A 75 3.83 20.43 13.70
N LEU A 76 3.78 20.60 12.38
CA LEU A 76 2.83 19.95 11.49
C LEU A 76 3.57 19.01 10.53
N THR A 77 3.14 17.75 10.47
CA THR A 77 3.65 16.76 9.52
C THR A 77 2.52 16.38 8.57
N PRO A 78 2.57 16.76 7.28
CA PRO A 78 1.54 16.36 6.32
C PRO A 78 1.67 14.87 5.99
N ARG A 79 0.52 14.21 5.82
CA ARG A 79 0.43 12.80 5.47
C ARG A 79 -0.65 12.56 4.44
N GLY A 80 -0.26 12.03 3.27
CA GLY A 80 -1.17 11.36 2.35
C GLY A 80 -1.44 9.93 2.84
N LYS A 81 -1.02 8.94 2.06
CA LYS A 81 -1.12 7.53 2.46
C LYS A 81 0.20 6.93 3.00
N ALA A 82 1.24 7.76 3.15
CA ALA A 82 2.58 7.35 3.64
C ALA A 82 3.16 6.12 2.93
N THR A 83 3.02 6.08 1.62
CA THR A 83 3.49 4.98 0.74
C THR A 83 4.94 5.14 0.30
N SER A 84 5.63 6.16 0.77
CA SER A 84 7.06 6.40 0.52
C SER A 84 7.92 5.81 1.64
N GLY A 85 9.08 5.28 1.28
CA GLY A 85 10.07 4.74 2.22
C GLY A 85 11.18 5.74 2.60
N TYR A 86 10.97 7.03 2.40
CA TYR A 86 11.98 8.06 2.65
C TYR A 86 11.83 8.82 3.97
N GLY A 87 10.81 8.50 4.76
CA GLY A 87 10.57 9.13 6.06
C GLY A 87 9.87 10.48 5.99
N GLY A 88 9.35 10.90 4.84
CA GLY A 88 8.69 12.18 4.64
C GLY A 88 7.47 12.41 5.55
N ALA A 89 6.70 11.36 5.80
CA ALA A 89 5.49 11.40 6.62
C ALA A 89 5.73 11.09 8.11
N ILE A 90 6.99 10.91 8.57
CA ILE A 90 7.31 10.57 9.96
C ILE A 90 7.40 11.84 10.82
N PRO A 91 6.63 12.01 11.91
CA PRO A 91 6.64 13.22 12.73
C PRO A 91 7.81 13.23 13.74
N VAL A 92 9.03 13.49 13.25
CA VAL A 92 10.27 13.44 14.07
C VAL A 92 10.36 14.48 15.20
N LYS A 93 9.48 15.46 15.22
CA LYS A 93 9.36 16.48 16.27
C LYS A 93 8.00 16.41 16.99
N LYS A 94 7.33 15.24 16.93
CA LYS A 94 5.95 15.09 17.44
C LYS A 94 4.98 16.07 16.78
N GLY A 95 4.20 16.83 17.57
CA GLY A 95 3.21 17.77 17.05
C GLY A 95 2.01 17.07 16.42
N ILE A 96 1.44 17.65 15.38
CA ILE A 96 0.23 17.15 14.74
C ILE A 96 0.58 16.50 13.39
N VAL A 97 0.09 15.28 13.15
CA VAL A 97 0.01 14.73 11.80
C VAL A 97 -1.27 15.25 11.15
N VAL A 98 -1.12 15.90 10.00
CA VAL A 98 -2.22 16.40 9.18
C VAL A 98 -2.50 15.35 8.11
N ASP A 99 -3.57 14.58 8.29
CA ASP A 99 -3.99 13.53 7.38
C ASP A 99 -4.97 14.08 6.34
N PHE A 100 -4.56 14.05 5.08
CA PHE A 100 -5.33 14.57 3.95
C PHE A 100 -6.45 13.63 3.46
N TYR A 101 -6.75 12.55 4.17
CA TYR A 101 -7.75 11.56 3.77
C TYR A 101 -9.10 12.19 3.39
N ARG A 102 -9.55 13.22 4.10
CA ARG A 102 -10.85 13.87 3.83
C ARG A 102 -10.81 14.98 2.79
N MET A 103 -9.63 15.42 2.37
CA MET A 103 -9.44 16.34 1.24
C MET A 103 -9.25 15.56 -0.06
N ASN A 104 -10.27 14.82 -0.50
CA ASN A 104 -10.19 13.82 -1.55
C ASN A 104 -11.20 14.02 -2.70
N LYS A 105 -11.58 15.27 -2.97
CA LYS A 105 -12.52 15.60 -4.04
C LYS A 105 -11.80 15.82 -5.38
N VAL A 106 -12.34 15.23 -6.45
CA VAL A 106 -12.08 15.67 -7.83
C VAL A 106 -12.93 16.90 -8.05
N ILE A 107 -12.29 18.07 -8.21
CA ILE A 107 -12.97 19.36 -8.24
C ILE A 107 -13.51 19.65 -9.64
N ARG A 108 -12.66 19.46 -10.66
CA ARG A 108 -12.99 19.70 -12.06
C ARG A 108 -12.17 18.78 -12.96
N ILE A 109 -12.80 18.25 -13.98
CA ILE A 109 -12.15 17.63 -15.14
C ILE A 109 -12.49 18.50 -16.35
N ASP A 110 -11.48 18.87 -17.11
CA ASP A 110 -11.60 19.68 -18.33
C ASP A 110 -11.10 18.84 -19.52
N PRO A 111 -12.02 18.22 -20.28
CA PRO A 111 -11.64 17.37 -21.42
C PRO A 111 -10.98 18.15 -22.56
N GLU A 112 -11.41 19.39 -22.84
CA GLU A 112 -10.85 20.22 -23.91
C GLU A 112 -9.43 20.70 -23.54
N GLY A 113 -9.27 21.22 -22.32
CA GLY A 113 -7.98 21.65 -21.79
C GLY A 113 -7.07 20.48 -21.37
N ARG A 114 -7.57 19.25 -21.37
CA ARG A 114 -6.87 18.04 -20.93
C ARG A 114 -6.22 18.22 -19.56
N THR A 115 -7.02 18.70 -18.61
CA THR A 115 -6.55 18.91 -17.24
C THR A 115 -7.57 18.38 -16.21
N ALA A 116 -7.08 18.09 -15.02
CA ALA A 116 -7.91 17.74 -13.87
C ALA A 116 -7.44 18.52 -12.65
N THR A 117 -8.38 19.17 -11.95
CA THR A 117 -8.15 19.86 -10.69
C THR A 117 -8.67 18.99 -9.54
N VAL A 118 -7.79 18.69 -8.59
CA VAL A 118 -8.08 17.76 -7.50
C VAL A 118 -7.56 18.27 -6.16
N GLN A 119 -8.19 17.86 -5.06
CA GLN A 119 -7.63 18.04 -3.73
C GLN A 119 -6.44 17.08 -3.49
N ALA A 120 -5.52 17.47 -2.61
CA ALA A 120 -4.25 16.76 -2.40
C ALA A 120 -4.39 15.30 -1.92
N GLY A 121 -5.46 14.97 -1.21
CA GLY A 121 -5.74 13.63 -0.69
C GLY A 121 -6.43 12.68 -1.67
N VAL A 122 -6.69 13.11 -2.92
CA VAL A 122 -7.26 12.21 -3.93
C VAL A 122 -6.28 11.09 -4.24
N VAL A 123 -6.76 9.85 -4.19
CA VAL A 123 -6.00 8.66 -4.59
C VAL A 123 -5.97 8.54 -6.10
N TRP A 124 -4.83 8.18 -6.67
CA TRP A 124 -4.63 8.11 -8.12
C TRP A 124 -5.63 7.20 -8.83
N GLU A 125 -5.89 6.02 -8.29
CA GLU A 125 -6.86 5.09 -8.89
C GLU A 125 -8.28 5.66 -8.91
N LYS A 126 -8.68 6.39 -7.86
CA LYS A 126 -9.97 7.08 -7.83
C LYS A 126 -10.06 8.15 -8.91
N LEU A 127 -9.00 8.95 -9.07
CA LEU A 127 -8.95 9.97 -10.10
C LEU A 127 -9.04 9.35 -11.50
N ASP A 128 -8.29 8.30 -11.78
CA ASP A 128 -8.27 7.63 -13.09
C ASP A 128 -9.63 7.04 -13.45
N LYS A 129 -10.34 6.46 -12.48
CA LYS A 129 -11.73 5.99 -12.66
C LYS A 129 -12.70 7.15 -13.02
N GLU A 130 -12.52 8.33 -12.43
CA GLU A 130 -13.34 9.51 -12.78
C GLU A 130 -12.97 10.08 -14.18
N LEU A 131 -11.68 10.10 -14.52
CA LEU A 131 -11.20 10.51 -15.84
C LEU A 131 -11.74 9.60 -16.95
N ALA A 132 -11.74 8.27 -16.71
CA ALA A 132 -12.21 7.29 -17.68
C ALA A 132 -13.68 7.50 -18.08
N LYS A 133 -14.54 7.99 -17.18
CA LYS A 133 -15.93 8.35 -17.48
C LYS A 133 -16.06 9.48 -18.51
N GLN A 134 -14.99 10.24 -18.72
CA GLN A 134 -14.94 11.36 -19.67
C GLN A 134 -13.98 11.09 -20.84
N GLY A 135 -13.60 9.81 -21.06
CA GLY A 135 -12.70 9.42 -22.16
C GLY A 135 -11.24 9.88 -21.94
N LEU A 136 -10.85 10.14 -20.70
CA LEU A 136 -9.52 10.59 -20.33
C LEU A 136 -8.82 9.56 -19.43
N THR A 137 -7.50 9.69 -19.32
CA THR A 137 -6.67 8.90 -18.39
C THR A 137 -5.44 9.71 -17.96
N LEU A 138 -4.70 9.17 -17.01
CA LEU A 138 -3.45 9.76 -16.51
C LEU A 138 -2.35 9.69 -17.59
N ARG A 139 -1.47 10.68 -17.61
CA ARG A 139 -0.27 10.66 -18.47
C ARG A 139 0.82 9.74 -17.93
N LEU A 140 0.88 9.60 -16.61
CA LEU A 140 1.85 8.74 -15.92
C LEU A 140 1.28 8.28 -14.57
N TYR A 141 1.78 7.14 -14.07
CA TYR A 141 1.31 6.47 -12.86
C TYR A 141 2.46 6.23 -11.89
N PRO A 142 2.34 6.58 -10.60
CA PRO A 142 3.32 6.16 -9.60
C PRO A 142 3.28 4.64 -9.38
N SER A 143 4.37 4.03 -8.93
CA SER A 143 4.40 2.61 -8.56
C SER A 143 3.39 2.25 -7.45
N SER A 144 3.00 3.22 -6.65
CA SER A 144 2.00 3.13 -5.59
C SER A 144 0.60 3.60 -6.01
N TYR A 145 0.31 3.67 -7.31
CA TYR A 145 -0.94 4.14 -7.91
C TYR A 145 -2.23 3.69 -7.19
N PRO A 146 -2.37 2.41 -6.76
CA PRO A 146 -3.63 1.99 -6.14
C PRO A 146 -3.92 2.63 -4.78
N SER A 147 -2.95 3.29 -4.13
CA SER A 147 -3.16 3.85 -2.78
C SER A 147 -2.56 5.23 -2.54
N SER A 148 -1.55 5.65 -3.29
CA SER A 148 -0.92 6.96 -3.06
C SER A 148 -1.81 8.12 -3.50
N THR A 149 -1.56 9.29 -2.90
CA THR A 149 -2.33 10.51 -3.18
C THR A 149 -1.60 11.42 -4.15
N VAL A 150 -2.39 12.19 -4.92
CA VAL A 150 -1.85 13.11 -5.92
C VAL A 150 -0.94 14.16 -5.26
N GLY A 151 -1.39 14.76 -4.13
CA GLY A 151 -0.58 15.74 -3.39
C GLY A 151 0.67 15.14 -2.75
N GLY A 152 0.57 13.90 -2.25
CA GLY A 152 1.73 13.19 -1.70
C GLY A 152 2.82 12.96 -2.74
N TRP A 153 2.44 12.64 -4.00
CA TRP A 153 3.41 12.46 -5.07
C TRP A 153 4.08 13.78 -5.52
N LEU A 154 3.34 14.88 -5.56
CA LEU A 154 3.95 16.18 -5.80
C LEU A 154 4.92 16.60 -4.69
N ALA A 155 4.52 16.38 -3.44
CA ALA A 155 5.35 16.71 -2.27
C ALA A 155 6.67 15.92 -2.22
N GLN A 156 6.65 14.63 -2.62
CA GLN A 156 7.83 13.76 -2.63
C GLN A 156 8.61 13.86 -3.95
N GLY A 157 7.91 14.08 -5.07
CA GLY A 157 8.45 13.98 -6.41
C GLY A 157 8.49 12.55 -6.93
N GLY A 158 8.78 12.40 -8.20
CA GLY A 158 8.98 11.07 -8.76
C GLY A 158 8.68 10.93 -10.23
N ALA A 159 8.90 9.69 -10.68
CA ALA A 159 8.60 9.18 -12.00
C ALA A 159 7.95 7.80 -11.87
N GLY A 160 7.33 7.31 -12.92
CA GLY A 160 6.66 6.02 -12.93
C GLY A 160 6.25 5.56 -14.33
N ILE A 161 5.26 4.70 -14.42
CA ILE A 161 4.73 4.20 -15.70
C ILE A 161 4.27 5.38 -16.54
N GLY A 162 4.67 5.46 -17.81
CA GLY A 162 4.39 6.58 -18.71
C GLY A 162 5.44 7.71 -18.68
N SER A 163 6.41 7.67 -17.78
CA SER A 163 7.44 8.71 -17.68
C SER A 163 8.42 8.74 -18.87
N TYR A 164 8.48 7.69 -19.69
CA TYR A 164 9.24 7.75 -20.94
C TYR A 164 8.76 8.89 -21.84
N GLU A 165 7.46 9.02 -22.01
CA GLU A 165 6.85 10.10 -22.80
C GLU A 165 6.62 11.38 -21.98
N ALA A 166 6.09 11.23 -20.75
CA ALA A 166 5.60 12.34 -19.95
C ALA A 166 6.66 13.00 -19.05
N GLY A 167 7.84 12.39 -18.89
CA GLY A 167 8.90 12.90 -18.03
C GLY A 167 8.60 12.74 -16.53
N TRP A 168 9.15 13.63 -15.73
CA TRP A 168 8.93 13.71 -14.30
C TRP A 168 7.50 14.20 -13.96
N PHE A 169 6.95 13.75 -12.83
CA PHE A 169 5.58 14.13 -12.46
C PHE A 169 5.40 15.64 -12.30
N CYS A 170 6.35 16.34 -11.70
CA CYS A 170 6.26 17.79 -11.51
C CYS A 170 6.09 18.57 -12.83
N SER A 171 6.62 18.07 -13.95
CA SER A 171 6.45 18.66 -15.29
C SER A 171 5.02 18.51 -15.83
N ASN A 172 4.20 17.66 -15.21
CA ASN A 172 2.80 17.42 -15.57
C ASN A 172 1.82 18.18 -14.67
N VAL A 173 2.31 19.00 -13.74
CA VAL A 173 1.50 19.86 -12.88
C VAL A 173 1.41 21.25 -13.50
N VAL A 174 0.20 21.76 -13.69
CA VAL A 174 -0.07 23.09 -14.23
C VAL A 174 0.05 24.14 -13.13
N SER A 175 -0.63 23.91 -12.02
CA SER A 175 -0.56 24.74 -10.81
C SER A 175 -0.89 23.90 -9.56
N ALA A 176 -0.48 24.42 -8.41
CA ALA A 176 -0.88 23.86 -7.13
C ALA A 176 -1.09 24.97 -6.10
N ARG A 177 -2.09 24.81 -5.24
CA ARG A 177 -2.35 25.69 -4.10
C ARG A 177 -1.77 25.06 -2.85
N ALA A 178 -1.16 25.88 -2.03
CA ALA A 178 -0.66 25.44 -0.74
C ALA A 178 -1.01 26.46 0.36
N VAL A 179 -1.30 25.93 1.55
CA VAL A 179 -1.48 26.70 2.77
C VAL A 179 -0.13 26.94 3.40
N LEU A 180 0.20 28.21 3.67
CA LEU A 180 1.40 28.63 4.35
C LEU A 180 1.20 28.67 5.88
N PRO A 181 2.26 28.71 6.68
CA PRO A 181 2.15 28.67 8.15
C PRO A 181 1.33 29.81 8.78
N ASP A 182 1.28 30.97 8.15
CA ASP A 182 0.47 32.11 8.59
C ASP A 182 -1.04 31.97 8.28
N GLY A 183 -1.42 30.84 7.65
CA GLY A 183 -2.78 30.56 7.21
C GLY A 183 -3.14 31.16 5.84
N SER A 184 -2.23 31.87 5.20
CA SER A 184 -2.46 32.35 3.83
C SER A 184 -2.42 31.20 2.83
N VAL A 185 -3.20 31.33 1.76
CA VAL A 185 -3.21 30.37 0.64
C VAL A 185 -2.54 31.02 -0.54
N LYS A 186 -1.56 30.32 -1.12
CA LYS A 186 -0.87 30.78 -2.34
C LYS A 186 -1.00 29.73 -3.44
N GLU A 187 -1.22 30.21 -4.66
CA GLU A 187 -1.11 29.40 -5.87
C GLU A 187 0.30 29.50 -6.46
N PHE A 188 0.85 28.36 -6.86
CA PHE A 188 2.17 28.18 -7.45
C PHE A 188 2.02 27.59 -8.84
N SER A 189 2.69 28.18 -9.82
CA SER A 189 2.70 27.72 -11.21
C SER A 189 4.05 27.95 -11.87
N GLY A 190 4.32 27.28 -13.00
CA GLY A 190 5.59 27.41 -13.69
C GLY A 190 6.78 27.19 -12.77
N PRO A 191 7.83 28.06 -12.81
CA PRO A 191 9.03 27.90 -11.97
C PRO A 191 8.77 28.02 -10.45
N GLU A 192 7.67 28.64 -10.02
CA GLU A 192 7.33 28.73 -8.60
C GLU A 192 6.90 27.38 -7.99
N LEU A 193 6.46 26.41 -8.80
CA LEU A 193 6.15 25.07 -8.34
C LEU A 193 7.34 24.42 -7.63
N ASP A 194 8.57 24.75 -8.00
CA ASP A 194 9.77 24.27 -7.36
C ASP A 194 9.87 24.62 -5.86
N LEU A 195 9.11 25.61 -5.40
CA LEU A 195 9.09 26.01 -3.99
C LEU A 195 8.25 25.07 -3.10
N ILE A 196 7.40 24.22 -3.70
CA ILE A 196 6.54 23.27 -2.96
C ILE A 196 6.67 21.83 -3.45
N ALA A 197 7.04 21.62 -4.73
CA ALA A 197 7.27 20.30 -5.30
C ALA A 197 8.59 19.69 -4.81
N GLU A 198 8.61 18.40 -4.50
CA GLU A 198 9.76 17.67 -3.96
C GLU A 198 10.27 18.23 -2.61
N ALA A 199 9.42 19.01 -1.93
CA ALA A 199 9.73 19.69 -0.66
C ALA A 199 9.15 18.98 0.56
N GLU A 200 8.47 17.85 0.41
CA GLU A 200 7.88 17.03 1.50
C GLU A 200 7.01 17.85 2.47
N GLY A 201 6.35 18.90 1.98
CA GLY A 201 5.53 19.79 2.81
C GLY A 201 6.32 20.66 3.79
N THR A 202 7.63 20.83 3.60
CA THR A 202 8.45 21.72 4.48
C THR A 202 8.22 23.21 4.23
N THR A 203 7.69 23.58 3.07
CA THR A 203 7.50 24.98 2.64
C THR A 203 6.04 25.37 2.47
N GLY A 204 5.11 24.42 2.53
CA GLY A 204 3.67 24.65 2.44
C GLY A 204 2.90 23.33 2.47
N LEU A 205 1.66 23.37 2.91
CA LEU A 205 0.75 22.23 2.93
C LEU A 205 -0.10 22.27 1.65
N ILE A 206 0.21 21.40 0.68
CA ILE A 206 -0.49 21.35 -0.60
C ILE A 206 -1.96 20.98 -0.36
N SER A 207 -2.89 21.85 -0.79
CA SER A 207 -4.34 21.67 -0.61
C SER A 207 -5.02 21.12 -1.85
N GLN A 208 -4.65 21.64 -3.03
CA GLN A 208 -5.16 21.18 -4.32
C GLN A 208 -4.15 21.41 -5.44
N MET A 209 -4.37 20.78 -6.58
CA MET A 209 -3.55 20.98 -7.78
C MET A 209 -4.31 20.70 -9.04
N THR A 210 -3.83 21.30 -10.14
CA THR A 210 -4.27 21.03 -11.51
C THR A 210 -3.16 20.28 -12.25
N ILE A 211 -3.48 19.10 -12.77
CA ILE A 211 -2.56 18.24 -13.50
C ILE A 211 -2.98 18.06 -14.95
N ARG A 212 -2.02 17.78 -15.83
CA ARG A 212 -2.26 17.40 -17.22
C ARG A 212 -2.72 15.95 -17.30
N VAL A 213 -3.71 15.68 -18.14
CA VAL A 213 -4.23 14.34 -18.44
C VAL A 213 -4.18 14.10 -19.95
N GLN A 214 -4.53 12.90 -20.41
CA GLN A 214 -4.51 12.55 -21.84
C GLN A 214 -5.76 11.77 -22.22
N PRO A 215 -6.10 11.68 -23.53
CA PRO A 215 -7.17 10.83 -23.99
C PRO A 215 -6.97 9.36 -23.58
N LEU A 216 -8.06 8.69 -23.23
CA LEU A 216 -8.07 7.25 -22.97
C LEU A 216 -8.00 6.51 -24.30
N GLU A 217 -6.89 5.85 -24.57
CA GLU A 217 -6.66 5.08 -25.79
C GLU A 217 -6.35 3.63 -25.45
N LYS A 218 -6.63 2.73 -26.37
CA LYS A 218 -6.23 1.32 -26.23
C LYS A 218 -4.71 1.21 -26.27
N LEU A 219 -4.16 0.52 -25.29
CA LEU A 219 -2.72 0.25 -25.18
C LEU A 219 -2.41 -1.17 -25.63
N GLU A 220 -1.25 -1.32 -26.24
CA GLU A 220 -0.62 -2.60 -26.56
C GLU A 220 0.66 -2.76 -25.75
N VAL A 221 0.99 -3.99 -25.43
CA VAL A 221 2.11 -4.35 -24.57
C VAL A 221 2.94 -5.43 -25.24
N VAL A 222 4.25 -5.24 -25.23
CA VAL A 222 5.23 -6.21 -25.72
C VAL A 222 6.31 -6.40 -24.65
N ALA A 223 6.75 -7.64 -24.45
CA ALA A 223 7.85 -7.98 -23.57
C ALA A 223 9.09 -8.41 -24.38
N ILE A 224 10.24 -7.88 -23.99
CA ILE A 224 11.54 -8.20 -24.59
C ILE A 224 12.48 -8.71 -23.50
N SER A 225 13.13 -9.82 -23.74
CA SER A 225 14.21 -10.34 -22.92
C SER A 225 15.56 -9.83 -23.43
N CYS A 226 16.43 -9.37 -22.53
CA CYS A 226 17.83 -9.04 -22.85
C CYS A 226 18.76 -9.81 -21.90
N PRO A 227 19.91 -10.31 -22.40
CA PRO A 227 20.81 -11.16 -21.61
C PRO A 227 21.57 -10.40 -20.52
N ASN A 228 21.87 -9.14 -20.71
CA ASN A 228 22.65 -8.33 -19.76
C ASN A 228 22.27 -6.85 -19.79
N ALA A 229 22.76 -6.08 -18.84
CA ALA A 229 22.42 -4.66 -18.66
C ALA A 229 22.93 -3.74 -19.79
N HIS A 230 24.02 -4.08 -20.44
CA HIS A 230 24.53 -3.30 -21.60
C HIS A 230 23.61 -3.47 -22.82
N ASP A 231 23.06 -4.67 -23.01
CA ASP A 231 22.08 -4.91 -24.06
C ASP A 231 20.76 -4.17 -23.77
N VAL A 232 20.33 -4.12 -22.51
CA VAL A 232 19.20 -3.25 -22.08
C VAL A 232 19.48 -1.78 -22.38
N GLN A 233 20.68 -1.30 -22.06
CA GLN A 233 21.07 0.08 -22.37
C GLN A 233 21.04 0.35 -23.88
N ARG A 234 21.62 -0.55 -24.69
CA ARG A 234 21.61 -0.46 -26.16
C ARG A 234 20.19 -0.44 -26.72
N PHE A 235 19.35 -1.33 -26.22
CA PHE A 235 17.94 -1.41 -26.60
C PHE A 235 17.20 -0.10 -26.33
N MET A 236 17.34 0.43 -25.11
CA MET A 236 16.68 1.69 -24.71
C MET A 236 17.21 2.89 -25.54
N GLN A 237 18.51 2.94 -25.82
CA GLN A 237 19.08 3.97 -26.66
C GLN A 237 18.55 3.90 -28.09
N SER A 238 18.46 2.70 -28.66
CA SER A 238 17.92 2.49 -30.03
C SER A 238 16.44 2.90 -30.13
N ILE A 239 15.62 2.67 -29.08
CA ILE A 239 14.23 3.16 -29.03
C ILE A 239 14.19 4.68 -29.15
N ILE A 240 15.11 5.38 -28.48
CA ILE A 240 15.19 6.85 -28.53
C ILE A 240 15.67 7.32 -29.91
N ASP A 241 16.74 6.74 -30.43
CA ASP A 241 17.38 7.13 -31.69
C ASP A 241 16.43 6.95 -32.90
N GLU A 242 15.69 5.82 -32.91
CA GLU A 242 14.69 5.50 -33.92
C GLU A 242 13.34 6.20 -33.70
N LYS A 243 13.23 6.98 -32.61
CA LYS A 243 12.02 7.73 -32.23
C LYS A 243 10.76 6.87 -32.20
N LEU A 244 10.86 5.63 -31.68
CA LEU A 244 9.68 4.79 -31.57
C LEU A 244 8.60 5.47 -30.72
N PRO A 245 7.33 5.42 -31.12
CA PRO A 245 6.23 6.03 -30.38
C PRO A 245 5.80 5.17 -29.18
N ILE A 246 6.72 5.02 -28.23
CA ILE A 246 6.50 4.30 -26.97
C ILE A 246 5.98 5.27 -25.91
N TRP A 247 4.97 4.86 -25.15
CA TRP A 247 4.45 5.61 -24.03
C TRP A 247 5.22 5.31 -22.73
N SER A 248 5.51 4.02 -22.47
CA SER A 248 6.19 3.58 -21.25
C SER A 248 7.18 2.46 -21.50
N ILE A 249 8.34 2.55 -20.85
CA ILE A 249 9.37 1.51 -20.81
C ILE A 249 9.63 1.17 -19.35
N LEU A 250 9.31 -0.08 -18.99
CA LEU A 250 9.58 -0.66 -17.68
C LEU A 250 10.56 -1.81 -17.82
N PHE A 251 11.34 -2.09 -16.79
CA PHE A 251 12.13 -3.32 -16.78
C PHE A 251 12.34 -3.88 -15.37
N ILE A 252 12.61 -5.18 -15.31
CA ILE A 252 13.05 -5.91 -14.13
C ILE A 252 14.38 -6.62 -14.44
N ASN A 253 15.18 -6.90 -13.40
CA ASN A 253 16.42 -7.65 -13.58
C ASN A 253 16.22 -9.17 -13.38
N PRO A 254 17.20 -10.02 -13.78
CA PRO A 254 17.11 -11.47 -13.68
C PRO A 254 16.77 -11.96 -12.27
N ARG A 255 17.32 -11.32 -11.24
CA ARG A 255 17.06 -11.70 -9.86
C ARG A 255 15.60 -11.45 -9.44
N MET A 256 15.00 -10.39 -9.91
CA MET A 256 13.56 -10.13 -9.66
C MET A 256 12.69 -11.19 -10.36
N ALA A 257 13.00 -11.55 -11.60
CA ALA A 257 12.30 -12.61 -12.32
C ALA A 257 12.40 -13.96 -11.58
N GLU A 258 13.60 -14.33 -11.12
CA GLU A 258 13.83 -15.54 -10.33
C GLU A 258 12.97 -15.59 -9.04
N LEU A 259 12.97 -14.50 -8.26
CA LEU A 259 12.20 -14.47 -7.02
C LEU A 259 10.69 -14.45 -7.27
N ARG A 260 10.23 -13.81 -8.32
CA ARG A 260 8.81 -13.85 -8.71
C ARG A 260 8.37 -15.26 -9.10
N ASN A 261 9.20 -16.01 -9.79
CA ASN A 261 8.93 -17.43 -10.08
C ASN A 261 8.84 -18.30 -8.83
N LYS A 262 9.56 -17.94 -7.76
CA LYS A 262 9.56 -18.65 -6.46
C LYS A 262 8.46 -18.17 -5.52
N ALA A 263 7.93 -16.96 -5.74
CA ALA A 263 6.92 -16.39 -4.87
C ALA A 263 5.63 -17.23 -4.89
N PRO A 264 5.00 -17.43 -3.72
CA PRO A 264 3.74 -18.17 -3.65
C PRO A 264 2.64 -17.37 -4.32
N ARG A 265 1.78 -18.09 -5.07
CA ARG A 265 0.59 -17.51 -5.67
C ARG A 265 -0.44 -17.11 -4.62
N GLN A 266 -1.36 -16.25 -4.99
CA GLN A 266 -2.54 -15.98 -4.18
C GLN A 266 -3.45 -17.21 -4.22
N GLU A 267 -3.79 -17.70 -3.04
CA GLU A 267 -4.68 -18.82 -2.85
C GLU A 267 -5.93 -18.33 -2.11
N HIS A 268 -7.08 -18.81 -2.57
CA HIS A 268 -8.37 -18.53 -1.97
C HIS A 268 -9.13 -19.87 -1.77
N TYR A 269 -9.24 -20.31 -0.53
CA TYR A 269 -9.88 -21.58 -0.15
C TYR A 269 -9.47 -22.78 -1.00
N GLY A 270 -8.16 -22.95 -1.25
CA GLY A 270 -7.61 -24.06 -2.05
C GLY A 270 -7.61 -23.81 -3.56
N HIS A 271 -8.15 -22.71 -4.03
CA HIS A 271 -8.14 -22.31 -5.43
C HIS A 271 -7.09 -21.22 -5.69
N TYR A 272 -6.45 -21.25 -6.84
CA TYR A 272 -5.54 -20.21 -7.28
C TYR A 272 -6.21 -19.32 -8.32
N ASP A 273 -6.14 -18.01 -8.12
CA ASP A 273 -6.83 -17.03 -8.97
C ASP A 273 -6.32 -16.98 -10.41
N GLU A 274 -5.07 -17.41 -10.66
CA GLU A 274 -4.43 -17.32 -11.98
C GLU A 274 -3.52 -18.52 -12.25
N GLU A 275 -3.34 -18.86 -13.53
CA GLU A 275 -2.31 -19.80 -13.95
C GLU A 275 -0.91 -19.26 -13.65
N LYS A 276 0.04 -20.16 -13.43
CA LYS A 276 1.41 -19.77 -13.12
C LYS A 276 2.17 -19.47 -14.42
N VAL A 277 2.43 -18.21 -14.68
CA VAL A 277 3.35 -17.76 -15.73
C VAL A 277 4.79 -17.83 -15.21
N THR A 278 5.68 -18.52 -15.92
CA THR A 278 7.10 -18.61 -15.59
C THR A 278 7.88 -17.59 -16.41
N LEU A 279 8.61 -16.71 -15.73
CA LEU A 279 9.43 -15.68 -16.35
C LEU A 279 10.82 -16.24 -16.70
N PRO A 280 11.42 -15.89 -17.85
CA PRO A 280 12.83 -16.19 -18.12
C PRO A 280 13.73 -15.45 -17.11
N ILE A 281 14.85 -16.10 -16.74
CA ILE A 281 15.82 -15.49 -15.81
C ILE A 281 16.76 -14.58 -16.61
N SER A 282 16.23 -13.45 -17.00
CA SER A 282 16.90 -12.42 -17.82
C SER A 282 16.42 -11.03 -17.42
N TYR A 283 16.97 -9.99 -18.03
CA TYR A 283 16.34 -8.68 -18.01
C TYR A 283 15.08 -8.73 -18.86
N ILE A 284 13.94 -8.33 -18.28
CA ILE A 284 12.65 -8.30 -18.99
C ILE A 284 12.22 -6.85 -19.10
N ILE A 285 12.09 -6.36 -20.33
CA ILE A 285 11.64 -5.01 -20.67
C ILE A 285 10.20 -5.10 -21.14
N ILE A 286 9.33 -4.28 -20.56
CA ILE A 286 7.92 -4.14 -20.94
C ILE A 286 7.76 -2.81 -21.66
N LEU A 287 7.42 -2.88 -22.94
CA LEU A 287 7.08 -1.74 -23.77
C LEU A 287 5.57 -1.60 -23.83
N THR A 288 5.10 -0.38 -23.60
CA THR A 288 3.68 -0.06 -23.74
C THR A 288 3.51 1.12 -24.68
N PHE A 289 2.63 0.99 -25.65
CA PHE A 289 2.36 1.99 -26.68
C PHE A 289 0.88 2.00 -27.06
N ARG A 290 0.44 3.03 -27.78
CA ARG A 290 -0.97 3.15 -28.21
C ARG A 290 -1.23 2.24 -29.41
N ALA A 291 -2.39 1.62 -29.47
CA ALA A 291 -2.75 0.69 -30.56
C ALA A 291 -2.64 1.33 -31.97
N ARG A 292 -2.84 2.63 -32.09
CA ARG A 292 -2.65 3.35 -33.36
C ARG A 292 -1.20 3.34 -33.86
N ASP A 293 -0.23 3.14 -32.97
CA ASP A 293 1.19 3.16 -33.28
C ASP A 293 1.75 1.75 -33.57
N SER A 294 0.90 0.70 -33.53
CA SER A 294 1.28 -0.71 -33.61
C SER A 294 2.03 -1.05 -34.90
N GLN A 295 1.61 -0.46 -36.05
CA GLN A 295 2.26 -0.75 -37.33
C GLN A 295 3.70 -0.22 -37.37
N GLU A 296 3.95 0.98 -36.85
CA GLU A 296 5.29 1.55 -36.78
C GLU A 296 6.18 0.75 -35.83
N VAL A 297 5.65 0.42 -34.65
CA VAL A 297 6.37 -0.37 -33.65
C VAL A 297 6.70 -1.75 -34.21
N ALA A 298 5.73 -2.44 -34.83
CA ALA A 298 5.95 -3.76 -35.43
C ALA A 298 6.99 -3.73 -36.56
N GLY A 299 7.08 -2.64 -37.31
CA GLY A 299 8.05 -2.49 -38.39
C GLY A 299 9.49 -2.29 -37.93
N LYS A 300 9.71 -1.58 -36.82
CA LYS A 300 11.06 -1.19 -36.35
C LYS A 300 11.57 -2.06 -35.18
N LEU A 301 10.69 -2.51 -34.29
CA LEU A 301 11.05 -3.21 -33.06
C LEU A 301 11.88 -4.48 -33.28
N PRO A 302 11.59 -5.36 -34.28
CA PRO A 302 12.37 -6.57 -34.49
C PRO A 302 13.86 -6.27 -34.74
N LYS A 303 14.19 -5.27 -35.55
CA LYS A 303 15.56 -4.86 -35.85
C LYS A 303 16.28 -4.31 -34.60
N ILE A 304 15.58 -3.51 -33.79
CA ILE A 304 16.12 -2.98 -32.54
C ILE A 304 16.39 -4.11 -31.54
N THR A 305 15.48 -5.08 -31.46
CA THR A 305 15.59 -6.23 -30.59
C THR A 305 16.80 -7.08 -30.95
N GLU A 306 16.97 -7.41 -32.24
CA GLU A 306 18.11 -8.19 -32.74
C GLU A 306 19.45 -7.45 -32.49
N ALA A 307 19.52 -6.16 -32.82
CA ALA A 307 20.72 -5.34 -32.60
C ALA A 307 21.15 -5.24 -31.13
N SER A 308 20.24 -5.48 -30.22
CA SER A 308 20.46 -5.48 -28.77
C SER A 308 20.53 -6.91 -28.19
N HIS A 309 20.75 -7.93 -29.02
CA HIS A 309 20.76 -9.34 -28.61
C HIS A 309 19.52 -9.75 -27.79
N GLY A 310 18.42 -9.06 -28.02
CA GLY A 310 17.15 -9.31 -27.32
C GLY A 310 16.31 -10.38 -27.99
N GLU A 311 15.31 -10.86 -27.28
CA GLU A 311 14.31 -11.80 -27.76
C GLU A 311 12.92 -11.31 -27.38
N ARG A 312 11.96 -11.35 -28.32
CA ARG A 312 10.57 -11.08 -28.02
C ARG A 312 9.97 -12.26 -27.25
N LEU A 313 9.42 -11.98 -26.08
CA LEU A 313 8.70 -12.94 -25.26
C LEU A 313 7.25 -13.11 -25.74
N SER A 314 6.59 -14.16 -25.24
CA SER A 314 5.18 -14.43 -25.55
C SER A 314 4.27 -13.30 -25.10
N ASP A 315 3.16 -13.12 -25.78
CA ASP A 315 2.14 -12.14 -25.40
C ASP A 315 1.53 -12.48 -24.03
N GLU A 316 1.49 -13.74 -23.64
CA GLU A 316 1.09 -14.18 -22.30
C GLU A 316 1.97 -13.55 -21.22
N ILE A 317 3.30 -13.61 -21.37
CA ILE A 317 4.24 -12.97 -20.42
C ILE A 317 4.03 -11.44 -20.41
N ALA A 318 3.89 -10.83 -21.59
CA ALA A 318 3.68 -9.39 -21.70
C ALA A 318 2.40 -8.94 -20.95
N GLN A 319 1.29 -9.64 -21.18
CA GLN A 319 0.01 -9.35 -20.52
C GLN A 319 0.04 -9.64 -19.03
N HIS A 320 0.68 -10.75 -18.61
CA HIS A 320 0.87 -11.08 -17.21
C HIS A 320 1.64 -9.98 -16.46
N GLU A 321 2.77 -9.53 -17.02
CA GLU A 321 3.60 -8.48 -16.42
C GLU A 321 2.84 -7.15 -16.35
N TRP A 322 2.11 -6.80 -17.41
CA TRP A 322 1.31 -5.58 -17.43
C TRP A 322 0.14 -5.62 -16.43
N LYS A 323 -0.58 -6.72 -16.34
CA LYS A 323 -1.67 -6.92 -15.39
C LYS A 323 -1.17 -6.80 -13.94
N ASN A 324 -0.02 -7.39 -13.65
CA ASN A 324 0.56 -7.45 -12.31
C ASN A 324 1.55 -6.32 -11.98
N ARG A 325 1.64 -5.27 -12.83
CA ARG A 325 2.61 -4.16 -12.68
C ARG A 325 2.56 -3.44 -11.33
N PHE A 326 1.45 -3.51 -10.60
CA PHE A 326 1.31 -2.97 -9.24
C PHE A 326 1.38 -4.03 -8.12
N LYS A 327 1.47 -5.34 -8.45
CA LYS A 327 1.53 -6.45 -7.48
C LYS A 327 2.94 -7.00 -7.25
N LEU A 328 3.95 -6.16 -7.29
CA LEU A 328 5.35 -6.60 -7.27
C LEU A 328 5.89 -6.94 -5.87
N MET A 329 5.14 -6.65 -4.80
CA MET A 329 5.60 -6.87 -3.42
C MET A 329 5.44 -8.32 -2.94
N VAL A 330 4.93 -9.23 -3.78
CA VAL A 330 4.81 -10.65 -3.46
C VAL A 330 6.15 -11.29 -3.06
N VAL A 331 7.26 -10.77 -3.57
CA VAL A 331 8.62 -11.20 -3.21
C VAL A 331 8.94 -11.02 -1.72
N LYS A 332 8.22 -10.18 -0.98
CA LYS A 332 8.34 -10.07 0.48
C LYS A 332 7.91 -11.34 1.22
N ARG A 333 7.15 -12.21 0.58
CA ARG A 333 6.82 -13.52 1.16
C ARG A 333 8.02 -14.47 1.22
N LEU A 334 9.07 -14.20 0.46
CA LEU A 334 10.31 -14.97 0.45
C LEU A 334 11.35 -14.44 1.44
N GLY A 335 11.22 -13.18 1.86
CA GLY A 335 12.02 -12.53 2.89
C GLY A 335 11.25 -11.30 3.36
N PRO A 336 10.84 -11.20 4.64
CA PRO A 336 9.77 -10.30 5.05
C PRO A 336 10.13 -8.81 5.02
N SER A 337 11.34 -8.46 4.60
CA SER A 337 11.77 -7.07 4.45
C SER A 337 12.46 -6.83 3.12
N LEU A 338 12.26 -5.64 2.61
CA LEU A 338 12.96 -5.11 1.45
C LEU A 338 13.60 -3.77 1.83
N VAL A 339 14.91 -3.70 1.82
CA VAL A 339 15.63 -2.44 2.04
C VAL A 339 15.58 -1.64 0.75
N PRO A 340 14.99 -0.43 0.74
CA PRO A 340 14.95 0.40 -0.47
C PRO A 340 16.35 0.79 -0.94
N ALA A 341 16.57 0.73 -2.25
CA ALA A 341 17.82 1.11 -2.92
C ALA A 341 17.48 1.77 -4.26
N GLU A 342 16.91 2.97 -4.19
CA GLU A 342 16.35 3.66 -5.35
C GLU A 342 17.28 4.80 -5.79
N VAL A 343 17.67 4.78 -7.06
CA VAL A 343 18.60 5.75 -7.65
C VAL A 343 18.18 6.17 -9.06
N VAL A 344 18.73 7.26 -9.51
CA VAL A 344 18.62 7.74 -10.89
C VAL A 344 20.01 7.76 -11.52
N VAL A 345 20.16 7.18 -12.69
CA VAL A 345 21.42 7.14 -13.41
C VAL A 345 21.24 7.59 -14.86
N PRO A 346 22.24 8.26 -15.48
CA PRO A 346 22.21 8.54 -16.91
C PRO A 346 22.12 7.25 -17.73
N LEU A 347 21.31 7.23 -18.79
CA LEU A 347 21.19 6.05 -19.64
C LEU A 347 22.56 5.59 -20.18
N LYS A 348 23.41 6.53 -20.58
CA LYS A 348 24.74 6.22 -21.16
C LYS A 348 25.68 5.42 -20.24
N THR A 349 25.44 5.41 -18.95
CA THR A 349 26.27 4.70 -17.95
C THR A 349 25.50 3.58 -17.24
N PHE A 350 24.28 3.32 -17.67
CA PHE A 350 23.37 2.35 -17.01
C PHE A 350 23.94 0.93 -16.98
N GLY A 351 24.51 0.45 -18.11
CA GLY A 351 25.07 -0.91 -18.19
C GLY A 351 26.23 -1.13 -17.22
N ASP A 352 27.17 -0.17 -17.17
CA ASP A 352 28.31 -0.19 -16.24
C ASP A 352 27.84 -0.11 -14.78
N PHE A 353 26.88 0.77 -14.50
CA PHE A 353 26.28 0.91 -13.17
C PHE A 353 25.65 -0.42 -12.70
N MET A 354 24.82 -1.05 -13.53
CA MET A 354 24.17 -2.32 -13.19
C MET A 354 25.20 -3.44 -12.96
N THR A 355 26.18 -3.56 -13.84
CA THR A 355 27.26 -4.55 -13.70
C THR A 355 28.04 -4.35 -12.40
N ASP A 356 28.31 -3.10 -12.03
CA ASP A 356 29.08 -2.79 -10.82
C ASP A 356 28.26 -3.07 -9.54
N ILE A 357 26.95 -2.77 -9.50
CA ILE A 357 26.13 -3.10 -8.35
C ILE A 357 25.88 -4.61 -8.19
N GLU A 358 25.69 -5.35 -9.29
CA GLU A 358 25.53 -6.81 -9.26
C GLU A 358 26.80 -7.52 -8.75
N ARG A 359 27.97 -6.93 -8.99
CA ARG A 359 29.24 -7.43 -8.44
C ARG A 359 29.42 -7.08 -6.96
N GLN A 360 29.01 -5.89 -6.53
CA GLN A 360 29.27 -5.37 -5.17
C GLN A 360 28.21 -5.76 -4.16
N VAL A 361 26.97 -5.90 -4.59
CA VAL A 361 25.82 -6.21 -3.74
C VAL A 361 25.25 -7.56 -4.11
N SER A 362 25.19 -8.50 -3.13
CA SER A 362 24.54 -9.77 -3.38
C SER A 362 23.02 -9.57 -3.50
N GLN A 363 22.43 -10.04 -4.58
CA GLN A 363 20.97 -10.07 -4.82
C GLN A 363 20.29 -8.69 -4.87
N PRO A 364 20.82 -7.70 -5.63
CA PRO A 364 20.05 -6.47 -5.83
C PRO A 364 18.82 -6.78 -6.69
N LEU A 365 17.64 -6.44 -6.17
CA LEU A 365 16.39 -6.54 -6.92
C LEU A 365 16.12 -5.23 -7.63
N VAL A 366 15.86 -5.29 -8.91
CA VAL A 366 15.29 -4.18 -9.68
C VAL A 366 13.83 -4.54 -9.96
N LYS A 367 12.96 -3.84 -9.26
CA LYS A 367 11.53 -4.14 -9.20
C LYS A 367 10.75 -3.61 -10.40
N GLU A 368 10.93 -2.32 -10.63
CA GLU A 368 10.17 -1.56 -11.61
C GLU A 368 10.99 -0.32 -11.93
N SER A 369 11.75 -0.40 -12.99
CA SER A 369 12.59 0.72 -13.38
C SER A 369 12.02 1.34 -14.64
N VAL A 370 12.14 2.66 -14.74
CA VAL A 370 11.57 3.44 -15.83
C VAL A 370 12.67 4.22 -16.55
N LEU A 371 12.58 4.24 -17.88
CA LEU A 371 13.34 5.16 -18.69
C LEU A 371 12.58 6.49 -18.80
N ILE A 372 13.27 7.59 -18.61
CA ILE A 372 12.80 8.95 -18.87
C ILE A 372 13.62 9.48 -20.03
N ARG A 373 12.98 9.78 -21.17
CA ARG A 373 13.66 10.30 -22.36
C ARG A 373 14.25 11.69 -22.11
N ASP A 374 13.43 12.57 -21.55
CA ASP A 374 13.79 13.95 -21.27
C ASP A 374 13.98 14.13 -19.75
N GLY A 375 15.15 13.72 -19.24
CA GLY A 375 15.51 13.81 -17.83
C GLY A 375 15.73 15.24 -17.34
N LYS A 376 16.03 15.42 -16.04
CA LYS A 376 16.20 16.76 -15.42
C LYS A 376 17.25 17.64 -16.12
N ASN A 377 18.26 17.04 -16.74
CA ASN A 377 19.31 17.77 -17.46
C ASN A 377 19.16 17.69 -18.99
N GLY A 378 17.99 17.38 -19.51
CA GLY A 378 17.74 17.19 -20.94
C GLY A 378 18.44 15.97 -21.54
N GLN A 379 18.93 15.04 -20.71
CA GLN A 379 19.53 13.77 -21.12
C GLN A 379 18.68 12.60 -20.64
N PRO A 380 18.66 11.47 -21.38
CA PRO A 380 17.92 10.29 -20.93
C PRO A 380 18.44 9.78 -19.57
N GLU A 381 17.50 9.55 -18.65
CA GLU A 381 17.76 9.04 -17.30
C GLU A 381 17.00 7.74 -17.05
N VAL A 382 17.62 6.83 -16.31
CA VAL A 382 16.97 5.61 -15.84
C VAL A 382 16.74 5.74 -14.34
N VAL A 383 15.48 5.67 -13.94
CA VAL A 383 15.09 5.54 -12.53
C VAL A 383 15.10 4.06 -12.18
N VAL A 384 16.05 3.67 -11.35
CA VAL A 384 16.19 2.29 -10.88
C VAL A 384 15.53 2.17 -9.52
N LEU A 385 14.33 1.60 -9.49
CA LEU A 385 13.63 1.29 -8.25
C LEU A 385 14.05 -0.09 -7.78
N GLY A 386 15.02 -0.11 -6.87
CA GLY A 386 15.65 -1.31 -6.37
C GLY A 386 15.35 -1.62 -4.92
N PHE A 387 15.51 -2.90 -4.55
CA PHE A 387 15.42 -3.37 -3.19
C PHE A 387 16.49 -4.43 -2.90
N ILE A 388 16.81 -4.57 -1.62
CA ILE A 388 17.66 -5.66 -1.12
C ILE A 388 16.80 -6.50 -0.17
N PRO A 389 16.49 -7.77 -0.52
CA PRO A 389 15.69 -8.64 0.33
C PRO A 389 16.42 -8.96 1.63
N SER A 390 15.68 -8.99 2.74
CA SER A 390 16.22 -9.16 4.08
C SER A 390 15.17 -9.71 5.05
N ASP A 391 15.55 -9.90 6.31
CA ASP A 391 14.64 -10.24 7.41
C ASP A 391 14.84 -9.27 8.58
N GLN A 392 13.92 -8.32 8.73
CA GLN A 392 13.97 -7.27 9.76
C GLN A 392 13.85 -7.80 11.20
N ARG A 393 13.38 -9.03 11.38
CA ARG A 393 13.29 -9.68 12.71
C ARG A 393 14.67 -10.04 13.26
N ARG A 394 15.67 -10.16 12.38
CA ARG A 394 17.03 -10.56 12.73
C ARG A 394 17.89 -9.34 12.97
N PHE A 395 18.77 -9.42 13.97
CA PHE A 395 19.78 -8.38 14.22
C PHE A 395 20.64 -8.11 12.99
N SER A 396 20.87 -9.12 12.15
CA SER A 396 21.62 -9.03 10.90
C SER A 396 21.04 -8.06 9.87
N TYR A 397 19.75 -7.67 10.00
CA TYR A 397 19.12 -6.62 9.19
C TYR A 397 19.89 -5.29 9.23
N ASN A 398 20.53 -4.99 10.38
CA ASN A 398 21.37 -3.79 10.52
C ASN A 398 22.55 -3.75 9.56
N PHE A 399 23.02 -4.90 9.08
CA PHE A 399 24.14 -4.99 8.12
C PHE A 399 23.67 -4.95 6.67
N VAL A 400 22.40 -5.18 6.39
CA VAL A 400 21.83 -5.12 5.04
C VAL A 400 21.54 -3.67 4.64
N PHE A 401 21.08 -2.84 5.56
CA PHE A 401 20.76 -1.43 5.29
C PHE A 401 21.95 -0.65 4.65
N PRO A 402 23.22 -0.80 5.09
CA PRO A 402 24.36 -0.16 4.44
C PRO A 402 24.55 -0.52 2.96
N LEU A 403 24.05 -1.66 2.49
CA LEU A 403 24.15 -2.03 1.07
C LEU A 403 23.36 -1.06 0.16
N SER A 404 22.25 -0.49 0.65
CA SER A 404 21.53 0.54 -0.08
C SER A 404 22.35 1.81 -0.29
N LEU A 405 23.22 2.13 0.69
CA LEU A 405 24.13 3.27 0.60
C LEU A 405 25.28 2.99 -0.39
N ILE A 406 25.66 1.72 -0.58
CA ILE A 406 26.65 1.33 -1.60
C ILE A 406 26.05 1.55 -2.99
N ILE A 407 24.78 1.12 -3.21
CA ILE A 407 24.09 1.37 -4.48
C ILE A 407 24.04 2.86 -4.79
N ALA A 408 23.71 3.70 -3.80
CA ALA A 408 23.70 5.15 -3.97
C ALA A 408 25.09 5.72 -4.32
N LYS A 409 26.19 5.20 -3.72
CA LYS A 409 27.56 5.61 -4.03
C LYS A 409 27.99 5.16 -5.44
N VAL A 410 27.63 3.94 -5.81
CA VAL A 410 27.91 3.44 -7.17
C VAL A 410 27.15 4.28 -8.19
N ALA A 411 25.89 4.64 -7.95
CA ALA A 411 25.15 5.56 -8.81
C ALA A 411 25.88 6.91 -8.95
N GLU A 412 26.33 7.49 -7.84
CA GLU A 412 27.10 8.76 -7.86
C GLU A 412 28.41 8.64 -8.66
N LYS A 413 29.12 7.50 -8.61
CA LYS A 413 30.30 7.21 -9.40
C LYS A 413 30.02 7.29 -10.92
N TYR A 414 28.84 6.85 -11.32
CA TYR A 414 28.41 6.85 -12.74
C TYR A 414 27.58 8.08 -13.13
N GLY A 415 27.67 9.16 -12.35
CA GLY A 415 26.99 10.44 -12.63
C GLY A 415 25.51 10.46 -12.23
N GLY A 416 25.08 9.47 -11.49
CA GLY A 416 23.73 9.36 -10.96
C GLY A 416 23.56 10.01 -9.57
N ARG A 417 22.39 9.79 -8.96
CA ARG A 417 22.00 10.35 -7.67
C ARG A 417 20.98 9.45 -6.95
N PRO A 418 20.80 9.59 -5.63
CA PRO A 418 19.63 9.02 -4.95
C PRO A 418 18.33 9.53 -5.58
N PHE A 419 17.26 8.72 -5.54
CA PHE A 419 15.99 9.06 -6.18
C PHE A 419 15.25 10.19 -5.46
N SER A 420 15.23 10.18 -4.12
CA SER A 420 14.51 11.17 -3.29
C SER A 420 15.30 11.56 -2.04
N THR A 421 14.85 12.56 -1.32
CA THR A 421 15.49 13.09 -0.12
C THR A 421 14.87 12.62 1.19
N GLY A 422 13.65 13.01 1.48
CA GLY A 422 12.93 12.72 2.71
C GLY A 422 13.71 13.04 3.99
N LEU A 423 13.63 12.14 4.96
CA LEU A 423 14.36 12.18 6.21
C LEU A 423 15.80 11.62 6.08
N TYR A 424 15.95 10.52 5.33
CA TYR A 424 17.18 9.74 5.34
C TYR A 424 18.28 10.37 4.48
N PHE A 425 17.91 10.95 3.35
CA PHE A 425 18.85 11.55 2.39
C PHE A 425 18.81 13.09 2.36
N SER A 426 18.28 13.74 3.40
CA SER A 426 18.25 15.21 3.48
C SER A 426 19.64 15.84 3.39
N GLY A 427 20.69 15.17 3.86
CA GLY A 427 22.07 15.59 3.68
C GLY A 427 22.58 15.55 2.24
N LYS A 428 21.87 14.85 1.34
CA LYS A 428 22.19 14.77 -0.11
C LYS A 428 21.23 15.62 -0.96
N ALA A 429 20.44 16.49 -0.35
CA ALA A 429 19.44 17.30 -1.05
C ALA A 429 20.00 18.06 -2.27
N LYS A 430 21.22 18.63 -2.17
CA LYS A 430 21.87 19.32 -3.29
C LYS A 430 22.12 18.40 -4.50
N LYS A 431 22.43 17.11 -4.26
CA LYS A 431 22.65 16.14 -5.35
C LYS A 431 21.32 15.70 -5.98
N VAL A 432 20.27 15.53 -5.16
CA VAL A 432 18.96 15.05 -5.60
C VAL A 432 18.19 16.15 -6.33
N LEU A 433 18.15 17.35 -5.75
CA LEU A 433 17.28 18.46 -6.19
C LEU A 433 18.04 19.51 -7.03
N GLY A 434 19.38 19.53 -6.95
CA GLY A 434 20.21 20.59 -7.48
C GLY A 434 20.46 21.72 -6.47
N GLU A 435 21.62 22.40 -6.59
CA GLU A 435 22.02 23.43 -5.64
C GLU A 435 21.08 24.64 -5.64
N GLU A 436 20.68 25.07 -6.83
CA GLU A 436 19.81 26.23 -7.04
C GLU A 436 18.41 26.01 -6.41
N LYS A 437 17.80 24.85 -6.63
CA LYS A 437 16.52 24.53 -6.02
C LYS A 437 16.60 24.46 -4.50
N VAL A 438 17.66 23.86 -3.95
CA VAL A 438 17.88 23.80 -2.49
C VAL A 438 18.07 25.20 -1.91
N ARG A 439 18.80 26.10 -2.61
CA ARG A 439 18.95 27.49 -2.17
C ARG A 439 17.61 28.20 -2.11
N LYS A 440 16.81 28.15 -3.20
CA LYS A 440 15.47 28.74 -3.27
C LYS A 440 14.54 28.19 -2.20
N LEU A 441 14.54 26.88 -1.97
CA LEU A 441 13.74 26.24 -0.93
C LEU A 441 14.11 26.76 0.48
N ARG A 442 15.39 26.93 0.78
CA ARG A 442 15.84 27.45 2.08
C ARG A 442 15.45 28.92 2.27
N GLU A 443 15.64 29.75 1.27
CA GLU A 443 15.25 31.15 1.30
C GLU A 443 13.74 31.29 1.51
N PHE A 444 12.95 30.53 0.73
CA PHE A 444 11.50 30.54 0.86
C PHE A 444 11.04 30.01 2.21
N LYS A 445 11.59 28.88 2.68
CA LYS A 445 11.31 28.34 4.02
C LYS A 445 11.56 29.35 5.13
N THR A 446 12.70 30.03 5.11
CA THR A 446 13.07 31.03 6.12
C THR A 446 12.07 32.18 6.13
N LYS A 447 11.57 32.59 4.96
CA LYS A 447 10.58 33.66 4.83
C LYS A 447 9.20 33.26 5.33
N VAL A 448 8.69 32.08 4.93
CA VAL A 448 7.29 31.69 5.21
C VAL A 448 7.13 30.93 6.53
N ASP A 449 8.16 30.25 7.00
CA ASP A 449 8.11 29.42 8.22
C ASP A 449 9.28 29.75 9.17
N PRO A 450 9.36 30.99 9.69
CA PRO A 450 10.45 31.40 10.58
C PRO A 450 10.49 30.62 11.89
N LYS A 451 9.38 29.97 12.31
CA LYS A 451 9.31 29.13 13.50
C LYS A 451 9.66 27.67 13.24
N GLY A 452 9.81 27.27 11.96
CA GLY A 452 10.21 25.92 11.57
C GLY A 452 9.18 24.84 11.91
N ILE A 453 7.88 25.15 11.83
CA ILE A 453 6.81 24.22 12.22
C ILE A 453 6.46 23.21 11.13
N LEU A 454 6.66 23.54 9.83
CA LEU A 454 6.28 22.65 8.73
C LEU A 454 7.32 21.54 8.54
N ASN A 455 6.90 20.33 8.76
CA ASN A 455 7.62 19.06 8.57
C ASN A 455 9.11 19.13 8.91
N PRO A 456 9.48 19.49 10.14
CA PRO A 456 10.87 19.78 10.51
C PRO A 456 11.77 18.55 10.36
N GLY A 457 13.03 18.79 9.93
CA GLY A 457 14.05 17.73 9.79
C GLY A 457 14.03 16.99 8.45
N LYS A 458 13.19 17.40 7.50
CA LYS A 458 13.11 16.81 6.17
C LYS A 458 13.82 17.66 5.11
N VAL A 459 14.12 17.06 3.97
CA VAL A 459 14.62 17.66 2.72
C VAL A 459 15.80 18.60 2.92
N ILE A 460 15.58 19.77 3.45
CA ILE A 460 16.58 20.85 3.62
C ILE A 460 17.11 20.98 5.06
N GLY A 461 16.69 20.08 5.97
CA GLY A 461 17.10 20.08 7.36
C GLY A 461 18.37 19.25 7.63
N ASN A 462 19.25 19.73 8.49
CA ASN A 462 20.39 18.96 9.00
C ASN A 462 19.96 18.19 10.26
N GLY A 463 19.36 17.02 10.08
CA GLY A 463 18.91 16.17 11.20
C GLY A 463 19.96 15.15 11.64
N LEU A 464 19.89 14.70 12.89
CA LEU A 464 20.74 13.62 13.44
C LEU A 464 20.70 12.37 12.57
N MET A 465 19.55 12.04 12.00
CA MET A 465 19.38 10.89 11.10
C MET A 465 20.23 11.03 9.83
N SER A 466 20.20 12.20 9.19
CA SER A 466 21.01 12.47 7.99
C SER A 466 22.51 12.35 8.30
N THR A 467 22.94 12.85 9.45
CA THR A 467 24.33 12.74 9.91
C THR A 467 24.71 11.27 10.13
N ALA A 468 23.84 10.49 10.78
CA ALA A 468 24.05 9.06 11.02
C ALA A 468 24.11 8.25 9.72
N VAL A 469 23.25 8.54 8.75
CA VAL A 469 23.24 7.90 7.42
C VAL A 469 24.52 8.23 6.67
N ASN A 470 24.97 9.49 6.71
CA ASN A 470 26.24 9.89 6.07
C ASN A 470 27.44 9.20 6.74
N LEU A 471 27.46 9.11 8.06
CA LEU A 471 28.51 8.40 8.81
C LEU A 471 28.50 6.90 8.48
N ALA A 472 27.35 6.24 8.52
CA ALA A 472 27.22 4.84 8.10
C ALA A 472 27.70 4.63 6.66
N GLY A 473 27.43 5.61 5.77
CA GLY A 473 27.95 5.64 4.43
C GLY A 473 29.48 5.59 4.37
N SER A 474 30.19 6.19 5.29
CA SER A 474 31.67 6.18 5.32
C SER A 474 32.26 4.81 5.68
N PHE A 475 31.52 3.99 6.41
CA PHE A 475 31.93 2.64 6.86
C PHE A 475 31.33 1.49 6.04
N THR A 476 30.73 1.77 4.90
CA THR A 476 30.07 0.73 4.07
C THR A 476 31.01 -0.39 3.65
N TRP A 477 32.29 -0.10 3.39
CA TRP A 477 33.29 -1.09 2.99
C TRP A 477 33.52 -2.18 4.06
N LEU A 478 33.40 -1.82 5.34
CA LEU A 478 33.54 -2.76 6.45
C LEU A 478 32.30 -3.65 6.63
N LEU A 479 31.12 -3.11 6.36
CA LEU A 479 29.83 -3.77 6.57
C LEU A 479 29.36 -4.58 5.35
N GLN A 480 29.87 -4.29 4.17
CA GLN A 480 29.50 -4.93 2.90
C GLN A 480 29.61 -6.46 2.90
N PRO A 481 30.73 -7.08 3.34
CA PRO A 481 30.86 -8.53 3.34
C PRO A 481 29.83 -9.22 4.26
N MET A 482 29.51 -8.60 5.39
CA MET A 482 28.51 -9.10 6.33
C MET A 482 27.10 -8.98 5.75
N GLY A 483 26.78 -7.82 5.16
CA GLY A 483 25.49 -7.58 4.50
C GLY A 483 25.26 -8.58 3.37
N ASN A 484 26.24 -8.75 2.48
CA ASN A 484 26.17 -9.67 1.35
C ASN A 484 25.96 -11.14 1.79
N ARG A 485 26.60 -11.56 2.87
CA ARG A 485 26.43 -12.93 3.43
C ARG A 485 25.03 -13.15 3.98
N VAL A 486 24.42 -12.13 4.56
CA VAL A 486 23.07 -12.23 5.15
C VAL A 486 21.99 -12.28 4.09
N THR A 487 22.10 -11.44 3.04
CA THR A 487 21.10 -11.39 1.94
C THR A 487 21.04 -12.68 1.12
N ALA A 488 22.07 -13.50 1.15
CA ALA A 488 22.11 -14.78 0.42
C ALA A 488 21.18 -15.87 0.96
N LYS A 489 20.55 -15.68 2.12
CA LYS A 489 19.75 -16.71 2.83
C LYS A 489 18.25 -16.40 2.81
N ILE A 490 17.67 -16.15 1.65
CA ILE A 490 16.25 -15.85 1.52
C ILE A 490 15.45 -17.12 1.23
N GLY A 491 14.29 -17.25 1.87
CA GLY A 491 13.30 -18.27 1.61
C GLY A 491 12.07 -18.08 2.49
N GLU A 492 10.90 -18.47 2.00
CA GLU A 492 9.69 -18.47 2.81
C GLU A 492 9.84 -19.52 3.92
N ARG A 493 10.08 -19.08 5.11
CA ARG A 493 10.18 -19.93 6.31
C ARG A 493 9.51 -19.20 7.46
N PRO A 494 8.25 -19.50 7.76
CA PRO A 494 7.65 -19.07 9.00
C PRO A 494 8.54 -19.57 10.15
N SER A 495 9.09 -18.67 10.94
CA SER A 495 9.70 -19.05 12.22
C SER A 495 8.56 -19.41 13.18
N GLY A 496 8.84 -20.14 14.25
CA GLY A 496 7.85 -20.46 15.27
C GLY A 496 7.04 -19.24 15.77
N PRO A 497 6.01 -19.45 16.59
CA PRO A 497 5.17 -18.38 17.10
C PRO A 497 6.03 -17.30 17.79
N VAL A 498 5.65 -16.05 17.59
CA VAL A 498 6.30 -14.90 18.22
C VAL A 498 5.34 -14.34 19.26
N ARG A 499 5.73 -14.35 20.51
CA ARG A 499 4.86 -14.14 21.65
C ARG A 499 3.65 -15.07 21.55
N ASP A 500 2.58 -15.00 21.45
CA ASP A 500 1.45 -15.96 21.32
C ASP A 500 0.84 -15.95 19.91
N ILE A 501 1.42 -15.19 18.96
CA ILE A 501 0.89 -15.09 17.62
C ILE A 501 1.28 -16.32 16.80
N PRO A 502 0.33 -16.97 16.08
CA PRO A 502 0.62 -18.10 15.22
C PRO A 502 1.74 -17.77 14.21
N ALA A 503 2.61 -18.74 13.91
CA ALA A 503 3.82 -18.55 13.14
C ALA A 503 3.57 -17.93 11.74
N ASP A 504 2.53 -18.38 11.06
CA ASP A 504 2.15 -17.86 9.74
C ASP A 504 1.61 -16.42 9.81
N VAL A 505 0.75 -16.12 10.80
CA VAL A 505 0.24 -14.77 11.04
C VAL A 505 1.38 -13.82 11.39
N ALA A 506 2.31 -14.26 12.24
CA ALA A 506 3.51 -13.50 12.59
C ALA A 506 4.37 -13.20 11.35
N TRP A 507 4.58 -14.21 10.48
CA TRP A 507 5.29 -14.03 9.21
C TRP A 507 4.61 -12.99 8.32
N TYR A 508 3.29 -13.10 8.12
CA TYR A 508 2.53 -12.19 7.26
C TYR A 508 2.51 -10.76 7.78
N ALA A 509 2.50 -10.56 9.09
CA ALA A 509 2.62 -9.23 9.66
C ALA A 509 3.92 -8.52 9.25
N TYR A 510 5.04 -9.25 9.15
CA TYR A 510 6.31 -8.71 8.65
C TYR A 510 6.37 -8.65 7.13
N ALA A 511 5.77 -9.61 6.42
CA ALA A 511 5.71 -9.62 4.97
C ALA A 511 4.80 -8.52 4.40
N CYS A 512 3.88 -7.98 5.20
CA CYS A 512 3.08 -6.83 4.82
C CYS A 512 3.98 -5.65 4.44
N SER A 513 3.85 -5.15 3.20
CA SER A 513 4.67 -4.05 2.68
C SER A 513 4.22 -2.67 3.15
N GLN A 514 3.14 -2.58 3.92
CA GLN A 514 2.52 -1.31 4.35
C GLN A 514 2.11 -0.38 3.18
N CYS A 515 1.95 -0.93 1.97
CA CYS A 515 1.65 -0.18 0.74
C CYS A 515 0.29 0.51 0.73
N GLY A 516 -0.66 0.08 1.58
CA GLY A 516 -1.96 0.72 1.73
C GLY A 516 -3.03 0.34 0.69
N TYR A 517 -2.77 -0.57 -0.27
CA TYR A 517 -3.75 -0.98 -1.29
C TYR A 517 -5.06 -1.52 -0.71
N CYS A 518 -4.99 -2.12 0.47
CA CYS A 518 -6.15 -2.63 1.19
C CYS A 518 -6.89 -1.59 2.04
N VAL A 519 -6.40 -0.34 2.11
CA VAL A 519 -6.97 0.68 3.02
C VAL A 519 -8.29 1.22 2.48
N ASP A 520 -8.27 1.71 1.24
CA ASP A 520 -9.43 2.36 0.64
C ASP A 520 -10.52 1.36 0.18
N GLU A 521 -10.19 0.08 0.10
CA GLU A 521 -11.13 -1.00 -0.17
C GLU A 521 -11.82 -1.54 1.11
N CYS A 522 -11.32 -1.15 2.29
CA CYS A 522 -11.86 -1.65 3.55
C CYS A 522 -13.08 -0.87 4.00
N ASP A 523 -14.24 -1.51 4.07
CA ASP A 523 -15.50 -0.90 4.52
C ASP A 523 -15.37 -0.25 5.90
N GLN A 524 -14.61 -0.87 6.81
CA GLN A 524 -14.40 -0.35 8.16
C GLN A 524 -13.58 0.93 8.15
N PHE A 525 -12.55 1.00 7.31
CA PHE A 525 -11.79 2.23 7.11
C PHE A 525 -12.64 3.30 6.44
N TYR A 526 -13.40 2.93 5.40
CA TYR A 526 -14.28 3.87 4.70
C TYR A 526 -15.31 4.49 5.64
N GLY A 527 -15.95 3.68 6.50
CA GLY A 527 -16.97 4.16 7.44
C GLY A 527 -16.42 5.02 8.58
N ARG A 528 -15.21 4.75 9.08
CA ARG A 528 -14.63 5.41 10.27
C ARG A 528 -13.50 6.38 9.98
N GLY A 529 -12.74 6.15 8.89
CA GLY A 529 -11.66 7.02 8.42
C GLY A 529 -10.36 6.96 9.24
N TRP A 530 -10.14 5.91 10.05
CA TRP A 530 -8.96 5.77 10.89
C TRP A 530 -8.12 4.54 10.57
N GLU A 531 -6.78 4.67 10.62
CA GLU A 531 -5.83 3.60 10.25
C GLU A 531 -6.05 2.30 11.02
N SER A 532 -6.40 2.35 12.29
CA SER A 532 -6.66 1.15 13.10
C SER A 532 -7.73 0.25 12.51
N GLN A 533 -8.66 0.81 11.75
CA GLN A 533 -9.75 0.05 11.12
C GLN A 533 -9.30 -0.68 9.85
N SER A 534 -8.18 -0.26 9.24
CA SER A 534 -7.66 -0.86 8.01
C SER A 534 -6.84 -2.13 8.27
N PRO A 535 -6.73 -3.05 7.28
CA PRO A 535 -5.83 -4.19 7.39
C PRO A 535 -4.36 -3.76 7.56
N ARG A 536 -3.94 -2.66 6.90
CA ARG A 536 -2.58 -2.10 7.05
C ARG A 536 -2.28 -1.72 8.48
N GLY A 537 -3.18 -0.97 9.13
CA GLY A 537 -3.01 -0.55 10.53
C GLY A 537 -2.99 -1.75 11.49
N LYS A 538 -3.85 -2.76 11.27
CA LYS A 538 -3.88 -3.99 12.06
C LYS A 538 -2.54 -4.76 11.97
N TRP A 539 -1.98 -4.92 10.75
CA TRP A 539 -0.67 -5.55 10.56
C TRP A 539 0.47 -4.79 11.25
N TYR A 540 0.45 -3.46 11.16
CA TYR A 540 1.47 -2.65 11.84
C TYR A 540 1.37 -2.77 13.35
N TRP A 541 0.16 -2.67 13.92
CA TRP A 541 -0.07 -2.87 15.35
C TRP A 541 0.42 -4.24 15.82
N LEU A 542 0.12 -5.28 15.05
CA LEU A 542 0.56 -6.65 15.37
C LEU A 542 2.09 -6.76 15.40
N ARG A 543 2.81 -6.08 14.50
CA ARG A 543 4.28 -5.98 14.57
C ARG A 543 4.75 -5.30 15.85
N GLU A 544 4.16 -4.17 16.20
CA GLU A 544 4.51 -3.43 17.41
C GLU A 544 4.28 -4.29 18.68
N TYR A 545 3.19 -5.07 18.69
CA TYR A 545 2.92 -6.05 19.74
C TYR A 545 4.00 -7.15 19.81
N MET A 546 4.30 -7.79 18.69
CA MET A 546 5.28 -8.88 18.62
C MET A 546 6.69 -8.43 19.01
N GLU A 547 7.03 -7.18 18.76
CA GLU A 547 8.33 -6.59 19.16
C GLU A 547 8.33 -6.02 20.59
N GLY A 548 7.26 -6.17 21.35
CA GLY A 548 7.15 -5.74 22.74
C GLY A 548 7.03 -4.23 22.95
N ARG A 549 6.65 -3.50 21.89
CA ARG A 549 6.44 -2.04 21.97
C ARG A 549 4.99 -1.65 22.23
N GLU A 550 4.09 -2.58 22.08
CA GLU A 550 2.66 -2.42 22.37
C GLU A 550 2.11 -3.67 23.05
N GLU A 551 0.97 -3.50 23.74
CA GLU A 551 0.23 -4.58 24.38
C GLU A 551 -1.23 -4.61 23.87
N TRP A 552 -1.89 -5.77 23.93
CA TRP A 552 -3.30 -5.89 23.59
C TRP A 552 -4.14 -5.03 24.53
N ASN A 553 -4.95 -4.20 23.96
CA ASN A 553 -6.01 -3.48 24.64
C ASN A 553 -7.37 -3.81 24.01
N GLN A 554 -8.46 -3.58 24.75
CA GLN A 554 -9.81 -3.92 24.27
C GLN A 554 -10.20 -3.17 23.00
N ALA A 555 -9.68 -1.96 22.78
CA ALA A 555 -9.94 -1.21 21.56
C ALA A 555 -9.36 -1.94 20.32
N MET A 556 -8.14 -2.49 20.41
CA MET A 556 -7.56 -3.27 19.32
C MET A 556 -8.23 -4.62 19.13
N VAL A 557 -8.62 -5.32 20.19
CA VAL A 557 -9.46 -6.54 20.09
C VAL A 557 -10.75 -6.21 19.36
N GLY A 558 -11.44 -5.13 19.75
CA GLY A 558 -12.64 -4.66 19.06
C GLY A 558 -12.40 -4.34 17.59
N THR A 559 -11.25 -3.72 17.27
CA THR A 559 -10.86 -3.39 15.88
C THR A 559 -10.64 -4.65 15.03
N ILE A 560 -10.08 -5.71 15.60
CA ILE A 560 -9.95 -7.00 14.90
C ILE A 560 -11.33 -7.63 14.68
N LEU A 561 -12.24 -7.51 15.65
CA LEU A 561 -13.59 -8.12 15.60
C LEU A 561 -14.55 -7.44 14.63
N VAL A 562 -14.41 -6.13 14.34
CA VAL A 562 -15.33 -5.43 13.42
C VAL A 562 -15.08 -5.73 11.93
N CYS A 563 -14.01 -6.44 11.59
CA CYS A 563 -13.79 -6.86 10.20
C CYS A 563 -14.94 -7.76 9.72
N THR A 564 -15.51 -7.43 8.55
CA THR A 564 -16.67 -8.12 7.98
C THR A 564 -16.33 -9.39 7.19
N THR A 565 -15.06 -9.76 7.12
CA THR A 565 -14.57 -10.93 6.36
C THR A 565 -14.91 -10.90 4.86
N CYS A 566 -15.02 -9.71 4.27
CA CYS A 566 -15.37 -9.53 2.85
C CYS A 566 -14.25 -9.85 1.86
N GLU A 567 -13.02 -10.12 2.31
CA GLU A 567 -11.83 -10.51 1.55
C GLU A 567 -11.33 -9.51 0.50
N LEU A 568 -11.94 -8.36 0.32
CA LEU A 568 -11.48 -7.34 -0.62
C LEU A 568 -9.99 -6.99 -0.42
N CYS A 569 -9.52 -7.03 0.82
CA CYS A 569 -8.11 -6.79 1.13
C CYS A 569 -7.18 -7.90 0.60
N ASN A 570 -7.64 -9.16 0.54
CA ASN A 570 -6.88 -10.27 -0.06
C ASN A 570 -6.66 -10.00 -1.55
N LEU A 571 -7.73 -9.68 -2.29
CA LEU A 571 -7.69 -9.41 -3.74
C LEU A 571 -6.77 -8.24 -4.10
N ARG A 572 -6.74 -7.22 -3.23
CA ARG A 572 -5.95 -5.99 -3.45
C ARG A 572 -4.51 -6.09 -2.98
N CYS A 573 -4.15 -7.11 -2.21
CA CYS A 573 -2.83 -7.19 -1.59
C CYS A 573 -1.70 -7.31 -2.61
N SER A 574 -0.78 -6.35 -2.64
CA SER A 574 0.39 -6.39 -3.52
C SER A 574 1.41 -7.49 -3.15
N ALA A 575 1.32 -8.03 -1.93
CA ALA A 575 2.13 -9.14 -1.44
C ALA A 575 1.36 -10.48 -1.42
N SER A 576 0.12 -10.52 -1.94
CA SER A 576 -0.74 -11.72 -1.98
C SER A 576 -0.87 -12.43 -0.63
N LEU A 577 -1.06 -11.65 0.44
CA LEU A 577 -1.21 -12.20 1.80
C LEU A 577 -2.63 -12.71 2.03
N PRO A 578 -2.80 -13.84 2.73
CA PRO A 578 -4.09 -14.34 3.19
C PRO A 578 -4.55 -13.53 4.43
N ILE A 579 -5.03 -12.31 4.20
CA ILE A 579 -5.28 -11.33 5.26
C ILE A 579 -6.49 -11.73 6.10
N GLU A 580 -7.60 -12.05 5.45
CA GLU A 580 -8.84 -12.44 6.12
C GLU A 580 -8.63 -13.71 6.96
N GLN A 581 -8.04 -14.74 6.39
CA GLN A 581 -7.74 -16.00 7.08
C GLN A 581 -6.83 -15.78 8.30
N SER A 582 -5.92 -14.81 8.22
CA SER A 582 -5.08 -14.42 9.36
C SER A 582 -5.89 -13.77 10.48
N TRP A 583 -6.88 -12.94 10.12
CA TRP A 583 -7.78 -12.36 11.14
C TRP A 583 -8.66 -13.40 11.80
N MET A 584 -9.12 -14.41 11.05
CA MET A 584 -9.88 -15.52 11.60
C MET A 584 -9.07 -16.32 12.63
N LYS A 585 -7.81 -16.67 12.30
CA LYS A 585 -6.88 -17.33 13.23
C LYS A 585 -6.62 -16.47 14.47
N LEU A 586 -6.39 -15.18 14.29
CA LEU A 586 -6.13 -14.26 15.38
C LEU A 586 -7.34 -14.10 16.31
N ARG A 587 -8.56 -14.05 15.76
CA ARG A 587 -9.80 -14.02 16.55
C ARG A 587 -9.95 -15.29 17.38
N GLY A 588 -9.74 -16.47 16.79
CA GLY A 588 -9.75 -17.72 17.52
C GLY A 588 -8.77 -17.74 18.68
N LYS A 589 -7.56 -17.26 18.45
CA LYS A 589 -6.53 -17.11 19.47
C LYS A 589 -7.00 -16.21 20.62
N LEU A 590 -7.42 -14.99 20.31
CA LEU A 590 -7.82 -13.99 21.29
C LEU A 590 -9.08 -14.37 22.10
N ILE A 591 -10.06 -14.92 21.42
CA ILE A 591 -11.40 -15.14 22.00
C ILE A 591 -11.57 -16.56 22.53
N ASN A 592 -11.21 -17.58 21.74
CA ASN A 592 -11.38 -18.96 22.15
C ASN A 592 -10.31 -19.45 23.11
N GLU A 593 -9.03 -19.14 22.86
CA GLU A 593 -7.93 -19.61 23.69
C GLU A 593 -7.68 -18.68 24.89
N GLU A 594 -7.50 -17.36 24.65
CA GLU A 594 -7.21 -16.37 25.69
C GLU A 594 -8.46 -15.89 26.46
N LYS A 595 -9.66 -16.32 26.06
CA LYS A 595 -10.95 -15.95 26.66
C LYS A 595 -11.17 -14.44 26.79
N ARG A 596 -10.66 -13.64 25.82
CA ARG A 596 -10.96 -12.21 25.74
C ARG A 596 -12.41 -12.00 25.36
N MET A 597 -13.00 -10.91 25.82
CA MET A 597 -14.40 -10.58 25.50
C MET A 597 -14.57 -10.14 24.05
N THR A 598 -15.63 -10.60 23.42
CA THR A 598 -16.11 -10.07 22.16
C THR A 598 -16.93 -8.78 22.37
N ILE A 599 -17.58 -8.28 21.35
CA ILE A 599 -18.58 -7.21 21.47
C ILE A 599 -19.93 -7.78 21.93
N PRO A 600 -20.77 -7.02 22.66
CA PRO A 600 -22.01 -7.51 23.24
C PRO A 600 -22.93 -8.31 22.31
N PRO A 601 -23.18 -7.91 21.04
CA PRO A 601 -24.00 -8.69 20.13
C PRO A 601 -23.51 -10.14 19.94
N PHE A 602 -22.22 -10.37 19.84
CA PHE A 602 -21.68 -11.72 19.68
C PHE A 602 -21.80 -12.57 20.96
N GLU A 603 -21.73 -11.95 22.14
CA GLU A 603 -21.99 -12.66 23.40
C GLU A 603 -23.46 -13.12 23.48
N MET A 604 -24.37 -12.24 23.08
CA MET A 604 -25.81 -12.59 23.03
C MET A 604 -26.09 -13.70 22.01
N MET A 605 -25.53 -13.60 20.81
CA MET A 605 -25.66 -14.64 19.77
C MET A 605 -25.07 -15.98 20.23
N ALA A 606 -23.96 -15.98 20.94
CA ALA A 606 -23.38 -17.21 21.48
C ALA A 606 -24.27 -17.87 22.51
N ALA A 607 -24.82 -17.10 23.45
CA ALA A 607 -25.77 -17.61 24.46
C ALA A 607 -27.04 -18.17 23.81
N ALA A 608 -27.58 -17.47 22.81
CA ALA A 608 -28.77 -17.92 22.07
C ALA A 608 -28.49 -19.22 21.28
N THR A 609 -27.32 -19.29 20.59
CA THR A 609 -26.93 -20.47 19.83
C THR A 609 -26.76 -21.72 20.72
N LEU A 610 -26.18 -21.55 21.90
CA LEU A 610 -26.01 -22.66 22.85
C LEU A 610 -27.37 -23.15 23.39
N ARG A 611 -28.29 -22.23 23.67
CA ARG A 611 -29.59 -22.54 24.26
C ARG A 611 -30.59 -23.06 23.24
N GLU A 612 -30.84 -22.30 22.17
CA GLU A 612 -31.91 -22.58 21.21
C GLU A 612 -31.39 -23.17 19.88
N GLY A 613 -30.09 -23.10 19.62
CA GLY A 613 -29.53 -23.57 18.37
C GLY A 613 -29.55 -22.53 17.23
N ASP A 614 -29.80 -21.26 17.54
CA ASP A 614 -29.82 -20.18 16.57
C ASP A 614 -29.35 -18.84 17.19
N ILE A 615 -28.96 -17.88 16.35
CA ILE A 615 -28.45 -16.57 16.78
C ILE A 615 -29.56 -15.57 17.15
N TRP A 616 -30.81 -15.82 16.76
CA TRP A 616 -31.95 -14.91 16.94
C TRP A 616 -32.75 -15.20 18.22
N ALA A 617 -32.33 -16.24 18.96
CA ALA A 617 -33.02 -16.72 20.14
C ALA A 617 -34.50 -17.17 19.88
N GLY A 618 -34.79 -17.62 18.66
CA GLY A 618 -36.08 -18.20 18.31
C GLY A 618 -36.27 -19.57 18.96
N TYR A 619 -37.49 -19.88 19.37
CA TYR A 619 -37.76 -21.21 19.97
C TYR A 619 -37.60 -22.31 18.93
N ARG A 620 -36.84 -23.34 19.27
CA ARG A 620 -36.57 -24.49 18.39
C ARG A 620 -37.85 -25.12 17.81
N LYS A 621 -38.90 -25.25 18.60
CA LYS A 621 -40.19 -25.79 18.18
C LYS A 621 -40.86 -24.98 17.04
N ASP A 622 -40.55 -23.70 16.93
CA ASP A 622 -41.18 -22.80 15.95
C ASP A 622 -40.34 -22.69 14.67
N ARG A 623 -39.20 -23.41 14.60
CA ARG A 623 -38.26 -23.31 13.48
C ARG A 623 -38.88 -23.63 12.12
N ALA A 624 -39.86 -24.50 12.07
CA ALA A 624 -40.55 -24.92 10.86
C ALA A 624 -41.88 -24.20 10.60
N ALA A 625 -42.27 -23.22 11.41
CA ALA A 625 -43.57 -22.53 11.32
C ALA A 625 -43.81 -21.86 9.96
N TRP A 626 -42.73 -21.46 9.26
CA TRP A 626 -42.76 -20.83 7.93
C TRP A 626 -42.95 -21.81 6.78
N PHE A 627 -42.71 -23.14 7.01
CA PHE A 627 -42.70 -24.12 5.93
C PHE A 627 -44.13 -24.32 5.33
N PRO A 628 -44.25 -24.35 3.95
CA PRO A 628 -45.56 -24.52 3.31
C PRO A 628 -46.26 -25.83 3.72
N LYS A 629 -47.44 -25.71 4.25
CA LYS A 629 -48.20 -26.87 4.76
C LYS A 629 -48.54 -27.92 3.70
N ASP A 630 -48.79 -27.47 2.48
CA ASP A 630 -49.05 -28.31 1.30
C ASP A 630 -47.86 -29.16 0.86
N LEU A 631 -46.64 -28.76 1.22
CA LEU A 631 -45.39 -29.47 0.90
C LEU A 631 -44.81 -30.26 2.08
N TRP A 632 -45.47 -30.20 3.27
CA TRP A 632 -44.92 -30.80 4.47
C TRP A 632 -44.77 -32.31 4.40
N GLU A 633 -45.78 -33.04 3.85
CA GLU A 633 -45.70 -34.49 3.69
C GLU A 633 -44.65 -34.91 2.66
N LYS A 634 -44.45 -34.06 1.64
CA LYS A 634 -43.54 -34.34 0.52
C LYS A 634 -42.09 -34.09 0.85
N HIS A 635 -41.78 -33.07 1.66
CA HIS A 635 -40.43 -32.58 1.91
C HIS A 635 -40.10 -32.35 3.39
N GLY A 636 -41.00 -32.62 4.30
CA GLY A 636 -40.79 -32.44 5.75
C GLY A 636 -39.84 -33.50 6.35
N PRO A 637 -39.63 -33.45 7.68
CA PRO A 637 -38.64 -34.28 8.37
C PRO A 637 -38.83 -35.79 8.27
N SER A 638 -40.03 -36.24 7.92
CA SER A 638 -40.38 -37.66 7.76
C SER A 638 -40.10 -38.21 6.35
N HIS A 639 -39.82 -37.33 5.40
CA HIS A 639 -39.51 -37.71 4.03
C HIS A 639 -38.02 -38.09 3.90
N PRO A 640 -37.69 -39.35 3.55
CA PRO A 640 -36.31 -39.74 3.36
C PRO A 640 -35.79 -39.27 1.99
N SER A 641 -34.74 -38.47 1.96
CA SER A 641 -34.05 -38.07 0.73
C SER A 641 -32.52 -38.02 0.93
N LYS A 642 -31.79 -38.18 -0.16
CA LYS A 642 -30.33 -37.99 -0.18
C LYS A 642 -29.90 -36.53 -0.16
N THR A 643 -30.83 -35.62 -0.40
CA THR A 643 -30.61 -34.17 -0.41
C THR A 643 -31.29 -33.55 0.78
N VAL A 644 -30.57 -32.75 1.53
CA VAL A 644 -31.09 -31.96 2.66
C VAL A 644 -31.13 -30.48 2.28
N TYR A 645 -32.32 -29.87 2.45
CA TYR A 645 -32.42 -28.42 2.38
C TYR A 645 -32.08 -27.84 3.76
N PHE A 646 -30.99 -27.12 3.85
CA PHE A 646 -30.57 -26.39 5.04
C PHE A 646 -31.09 -24.95 4.97
N ALA A 647 -32.17 -24.64 5.69
CA ALA A 647 -32.78 -23.31 5.63
C ALA A 647 -31.96 -22.23 6.36
N GLY A 648 -31.30 -22.61 7.43
CA GLY A 648 -30.58 -21.66 8.31
C GLY A 648 -31.54 -20.90 9.23
N CYS A 649 -30.98 -20.22 10.24
CA CYS A 649 -31.79 -19.53 11.25
C CYS A 649 -32.45 -18.24 10.74
N THR A 650 -31.80 -17.51 9.80
CA THR A 650 -32.38 -16.27 9.26
C THR A 650 -33.64 -16.54 8.45
N ALA A 651 -33.61 -17.50 7.53
CA ALA A 651 -34.83 -17.89 6.79
C ALA A 651 -35.88 -18.51 7.69
N SER A 652 -35.46 -19.16 8.78
CA SER A 652 -36.43 -19.80 9.70
C SER A 652 -37.14 -18.81 10.63
N TYR A 653 -36.52 -17.72 11.05
CA TYR A 653 -37.07 -16.85 12.10
C TYR A 653 -37.25 -15.38 11.70
N VAL A 654 -36.63 -14.93 10.61
CA VAL A 654 -36.61 -13.51 10.22
C VAL A 654 -37.10 -13.31 8.80
N GLU A 655 -36.50 -13.98 7.82
CA GLU A 655 -36.77 -13.83 6.39
C GLU A 655 -37.46 -15.07 5.83
N ASN A 656 -38.65 -15.36 6.36
CA ASN A 656 -39.41 -16.58 6.03
C ASN A 656 -39.72 -16.70 4.54
N ASP A 657 -39.91 -15.57 3.85
CA ASP A 657 -40.20 -15.53 2.41
C ASP A 657 -39.10 -16.17 1.58
N ILE A 658 -37.82 -16.03 2.01
CA ILE A 658 -36.69 -16.67 1.35
C ILE A 658 -36.81 -18.18 1.44
N GLY A 659 -37.13 -18.69 2.62
CA GLY A 659 -37.35 -20.13 2.85
C GLY A 659 -38.49 -20.67 2.03
N MET A 660 -39.64 -20.02 2.06
CA MET A 660 -40.86 -20.41 1.32
C MET A 660 -40.60 -20.41 -0.20
N ALA A 661 -39.99 -19.34 -0.74
CA ALA A 661 -39.69 -19.24 -2.14
C ALA A 661 -38.71 -20.35 -2.58
N THR A 662 -37.67 -20.61 -1.79
CA THR A 662 -36.69 -21.67 -2.10
C THR A 662 -37.32 -23.04 -2.16
N VAL A 663 -38.16 -23.40 -1.15
CA VAL A 663 -38.85 -24.71 -1.11
C VAL A 663 -39.79 -24.87 -2.31
N ARG A 664 -40.57 -23.83 -2.66
CA ARG A 664 -41.45 -23.88 -3.84
C ARG A 664 -40.71 -23.99 -5.15
N LEU A 665 -39.54 -23.32 -5.28
CA LEU A 665 -38.67 -23.44 -6.47
C LEU A 665 -38.09 -24.87 -6.60
N LEU A 666 -37.59 -25.44 -5.50
CA LEU A 666 -37.09 -26.80 -5.48
C LEU A 666 -38.15 -27.81 -5.84
N ASP A 667 -39.37 -27.66 -5.29
CA ASP A 667 -40.50 -28.50 -5.61
C ASP A 667 -40.94 -28.41 -7.08
N ALA A 668 -41.03 -27.17 -7.60
CA ALA A 668 -41.36 -26.92 -9.01
C ALA A 668 -40.30 -27.47 -9.95
N ALA A 669 -39.03 -27.49 -9.53
CA ALA A 669 -37.94 -28.10 -10.26
C ALA A 669 -37.86 -29.64 -10.11
N ASN A 670 -38.80 -30.26 -9.41
CA ASN A 670 -38.84 -31.68 -9.10
C ASN A 670 -37.55 -32.18 -8.38
N VAL A 671 -36.97 -31.35 -7.52
CA VAL A 671 -35.85 -31.75 -6.67
C VAL A 671 -36.38 -32.53 -5.49
N ASP A 672 -35.91 -33.75 -5.30
CA ASP A 672 -36.21 -34.55 -4.11
C ASP A 672 -35.33 -34.10 -2.94
N PHE A 673 -35.90 -33.62 -1.83
CA PHE A 673 -35.14 -33.13 -0.67
C PHE A 673 -35.94 -33.33 0.63
N THR A 674 -35.22 -33.32 1.74
CA THR A 674 -35.77 -33.30 3.09
C THR A 674 -35.40 -32.00 3.80
N TYR A 675 -36.36 -31.39 4.53
CA TYR A 675 -36.10 -30.31 5.49
C TYR A 675 -36.09 -30.86 6.92
N LEU A 676 -35.01 -30.57 7.67
CA LEU A 676 -34.78 -31.16 8.99
C LEU A 676 -35.62 -30.54 10.13
N ALA A 677 -36.26 -29.38 9.89
CA ALA A 677 -37.12 -28.69 10.87
C ALA A 677 -36.39 -28.45 12.22
N GLU A 678 -36.98 -28.92 13.34
CA GLU A 678 -36.45 -28.74 14.69
C GLU A 678 -35.06 -29.40 14.92
N LYS A 679 -34.67 -30.38 14.08
CA LYS A 679 -33.33 -31.02 14.16
C LYS A 679 -32.22 -30.13 13.64
N GLU A 680 -32.54 -29.21 12.74
CA GLU A 680 -31.59 -28.24 12.21
C GLU A 680 -31.19 -27.19 13.26
N SER A 681 -29.92 -26.79 13.27
CA SER A 681 -29.42 -25.65 14.06
C SER A 681 -28.88 -24.59 13.15
N CYS A 682 -28.44 -23.44 13.69
CA CYS A 682 -27.72 -22.39 12.95
C CYS A 682 -26.46 -22.95 12.27
N CYS A 683 -26.04 -22.35 11.16
CA CYS A 683 -24.73 -22.64 10.58
C CYS A 683 -23.58 -22.16 11.48
N ALA A 684 -23.87 -21.35 12.48
CA ALA A 684 -22.96 -20.77 13.47
C ALA A 684 -21.77 -19.97 12.86
N ILE A 685 -21.86 -19.54 11.61
CA ILE A 685 -20.84 -18.68 10.97
C ILE A 685 -20.48 -17.44 11.80
N PRO A 686 -21.43 -16.69 12.41
CA PRO A 686 -21.08 -15.58 13.30
C PRO A 686 -20.17 -15.98 14.46
N MET A 687 -20.30 -17.21 14.98
CA MET A 687 -19.46 -17.74 16.05
C MET A 687 -18.06 -18.08 15.55
N LEU A 688 -17.95 -18.68 14.37
CA LEU A 688 -16.66 -18.89 13.71
C LEU A 688 -15.94 -17.56 13.46
N VAL A 689 -16.67 -16.61 12.86
CA VAL A 689 -16.11 -15.30 12.46
C VAL A 689 -15.70 -14.46 13.66
N CYS A 690 -16.41 -14.50 14.79
CA CYS A 690 -16.02 -13.75 15.99
C CYS A 690 -14.99 -14.47 16.87
N GLY A 691 -14.57 -15.68 16.52
CA GLY A 691 -13.55 -16.44 17.25
C GLY A 691 -14.11 -17.30 18.40
N LYS A 692 -15.42 -17.46 18.53
CA LYS A 692 -16.04 -18.41 19.49
C LYS A 692 -16.12 -19.81 18.90
N TRP A 693 -14.96 -20.41 18.71
CA TRP A 693 -14.80 -21.67 17.97
C TRP A 693 -15.44 -22.87 18.70
N ASP A 694 -15.41 -22.88 20.03
CA ASP A 694 -16.09 -23.89 20.85
C ASP A 694 -17.61 -23.92 20.59
N VAL A 695 -18.25 -22.75 20.51
CA VAL A 695 -19.70 -22.65 20.21
C VAL A 695 -19.99 -23.06 18.76
N PHE A 696 -19.13 -22.64 17.82
CA PHE A 696 -19.22 -23.05 16.42
C PHE A 696 -19.14 -24.57 16.28
N GLU A 697 -18.10 -25.19 16.85
CA GLU A 697 -17.88 -26.63 16.75
C GLU A 697 -19.03 -27.43 17.37
N ALA A 698 -19.48 -27.03 18.55
CA ALA A 698 -20.64 -27.69 19.20
C ALA A 698 -21.87 -27.64 18.33
N THR A 699 -22.14 -26.51 17.65
CA THR A 699 -23.32 -26.35 16.77
C THR A 699 -23.16 -27.15 15.48
N MET A 700 -21.99 -27.16 14.87
CA MET A 700 -21.70 -27.95 13.67
C MET A 700 -21.84 -29.47 13.93
N ARG A 701 -21.30 -29.95 15.06
CA ARG A 701 -21.46 -31.35 15.46
C ARG A 701 -22.95 -31.74 15.63
N ARG A 702 -23.80 -30.82 16.13
CA ARG A 702 -25.22 -31.00 16.22
C ARG A 702 -25.89 -31.14 14.84
N ASN A 703 -25.52 -30.26 13.89
CA ASN A 703 -26.03 -30.32 12.53
C ASN A 703 -25.62 -31.61 11.81
N ILE A 704 -24.33 -31.97 11.89
CA ILE A 704 -23.81 -33.23 11.29
C ILE A 704 -24.56 -34.46 11.84
N LYS A 705 -24.88 -34.45 13.12
CA LYS A 705 -25.66 -35.56 13.74
C LYS A 705 -27.14 -35.59 13.29
N ALA A 706 -27.67 -34.44 12.86
CA ALA A 706 -29.06 -34.32 12.42
C ALA A 706 -29.26 -34.77 10.97
N VAL A 707 -28.22 -34.65 10.13
CA VAL A 707 -28.15 -35.18 8.76
C VAL A 707 -27.83 -36.67 8.79
#